data_6de9c220ff0b8505e612c4d02c6f8dec
#
_entry.id   6de9c220ff0b8505e612c4d02c6f8dec
#
_cell.length_a   1.000
_cell.length_b   1.000
_cell.length_c   1.000
_cell.angle_alpha   90.00
_cell.angle_beta   90.00
_cell.angle_gamma   90.00
#
_symmetry.space_group_name_H-M   'P 1'
#
loop_
_entity.id
_entity.type
_entity.pdbx_description
1 polymer ?
#
loop_
_entity_poly.entity_id
_entity_poly.type
_entity_poly.pdbx_seq_one_letter_code
_entity_poly.pdbx_strand_id
1 'polypeptide(L)'
;MAEIELNSQGVTLKELKKIGTIIRKNWWIALIFLVISLLFGNFFAYKQTNIYSAQTSIILKSNDQFNPGAIISDNGGAGGFYSGASKTFVENSNEKRILQSYDLIAEAIQRLDFTVSYFIVGRIKTLETFQNLPIKINVVVANSSVYEKIISLKVVDINKYQISYLKDDNTITIVGQFGDDLITNDMHIVVQKTNLFVPEFIKQVQTADYQFQIHSLSTLVARYSSSMVIDNPQYTNVLTVTVEDIIPERAAIFLDTLTQVYIEKSLDTRFELNKNTLFYIDNQMLNVTGILNDMEDTLEDFRASNAILDLDKEGAKYFDQYFAYDNKKKDLQIQLQSINNLEKYIIGSKDSLFLPPAVYLSFGDKFLESNAAQLFLLQTEYNQLLNTVKPGHQGLAIVNQAIDSIRSNMLNYLRNDRTAIKQSIKSLSQERDTTKNQIKTIPAKQRGLINIERKRRVNEDLYVFLLKQRANTVIARAAIIPLTKVIERARSNGIIRPDRTKIIYLFVGTGLAIALIIIVIRAIYFDRIESYDELKAATSLPIVGEIIRSKDVGDLKVVVDYDPKSAIAESFRTVRTNLQFMLGDKQKGLILLTSNNPGEGKTFCSINLAAILAKGGKRTVIMELDLHKPRVQRGLAIESQLGISTFVIGKSKIEEIIFPSSVENLDVVLAGPIPPNPSEIVVSQKMTELLNYCREHYDYVIIDTPPVGLITDALVLMKRVDVTLFVMNTQVAYRHSLNNAHDIVHLNKIMNFGFILNGVKQRRSKYYYNRYGYGYSGRYGGYGSYGSYGSYGSYGSYGDGGSKKSSKS
;
A
#
# COMPACT_ATOMS: atom_id res chain seq x y z
N MET A 1 -37.64 20.57 15.44
CA MET A 1 -37.15 19.20 15.24
C MET A 1 -37.98 18.61 14.13
N ALA A 2 -37.45 18.61 12.91
CA ALA A 2 -38.06 17.98 11.75
C ALA A 2 -37.28 16.71 11.49
N GLU A 3 -37.95 15.60 11.68
CA GLU A 3 -37.44 14.27 11.37
C GLU A 3 -37.21 14.16 9.85
N ILE A 4 -35.95 13.92 9.50
CA ILE A 4 -35.60 13.50 8.14
C ILE A 4 -35.84 11.99 8.08
N GLU A 5 -37.00 11.61 7.57
CA GLU A 5 -37.28 10.22 7.16
C GLU A 5 -36.36 9.87 5.98
N LEU A 6 -35.35 9.07 6.26
CA LEU A 6 -34.54 8.38 5.28
C LEU A 6 -35.42 7.28 4.62
N ASN A 7 -35.99 7.62 3.47
CA ASN A 7 -36.77 6.70 2.65
C ASN A 7 -35.83 5.66 2.04
N SER A 8 -35.75 4.47 2.63
CA SER A 8 -35.06 3.29 2.11
C SER A 8 -35.83 2.68 0.93
N GLN A 9 -35.97 3.40 -0.17
CA GLN A 9 -36.46 2.79 -1.42
C GLN A 9 -35.30 2.06 -2.09
N GLY A 10 -35.32 0.74 -2.01
CA GLY A 10 -34.41 -0.11 -2.75
C GLY A 10 -34.47 0.19 -4.26
N VAL A 11 -33.31 0.25 -4.90
CA VAL A 11 -33.14 0.50 -6.34
C VAL A 11 -34.12 -0.38 -7.14
N THR A 12 -35.05 0.25 -7.84
CA THR A 12 -36.07 -0.49 -8.59
C THR A 12 -35.45 -1.17 -9.80
N LEU A 13 -36.04 -2.31 -10.24
CA LEU A 13 -35.63 -3.04 -11.45
C LEU A 13 -35.58 -2.16 -12.70
N LYS A 14 -36.37 -1.07 -12.75
CA LYS A 14 -36.34 -0.06 -13.82
C LYS A 14 -35.08 0.81 -13.77
N GLU A 15 -34.62 1.19 -12.58
CA GLU A 15 -33.40 1.97 -12.39
C GLU A 15 -32.14 1.15 -12.71
N LEU A 16 -32.12 -0.13 -12.33
CA LEU A 16 -31.03 -1.05 -12.70
C LEU A 16 -30.93 -1.25 -14.23
N LYS A 17 -32.08 -1.38 -14.93
CA LYS A 17 -32.09 -1.44 -16.40
C LYS A 17 -31.59 -0.14 -17.02
N LYS A 18 -31.92 1.03 -16.43
CA LYS A 18 -31.48 2.34 -16.91
C LYS A 18 -29.96 2.49 -16.73
N ILE A 19 -29.41 2.12 -15.58
CA ILE A 19 -27.98 2.10 -15.33
C ILE A 19 -27.27 1.16 -16.34
N GLY A 20 -27.79 -0.04 -16.56
CA GLY A 20 -27.25 -0.96 -17.55
C GLY A 20 -27.22 -0.40 -18.98
N THR A 21 -28.23 0.36 -19.40
CA THR A 21 -28.24 1.01 -20.72
C THR A 21 -27.22 2.16 -20.80
N ILE A 22 -27.05 2.95 -19.76
CA ILE A 22 -26.05 4.03 -19.67
C ILE A 22 -24.63 3.44 -19.78
N ILE A 23 -24.33 2.39 -19.01
CA ILE A 23 -23.04 1.70 -19.07
C ILE A 23 -22.79 1.12 -20.45
N ARG A 24 -23.78 0.42 -21.03
CA ARG A 24 -23.64 -0.16 -22.38
C ARG A 24 -23.44 0.88 -23.46
N LYS A 25 -24.00 2.09 -23.33
CA LYS A 25 -23.81 3.19 -24.28
C LYS A 25 -22.44 3.86 -24.16
N ASN A 26 -21.86 3.86 -22.95
CA ASN A 26 -20.61 4.59 -22.62
C ASN A 26 -19.42 3.67 -22.25
N TRP A 27 -19.51 2.34 -22.49
CA TRP A 27 -18.48 1.37 -22.11
C TRP A 27 -17.08 1.69 -22.66
N TRP A 28 -17.02 2.36 -23.82
CA TRP A 28 -15.78 2.78 -24.46
C TRP A 28 -14.98 3.78 -23.60
N ILE A 29 -15.66 4.59 -22.75
CA ILE A 29 -15.01 5.49 -21.80
C ILE A 29 -14.23 4.67 -20.78
N ALA A 30 -14.90 3.65 -20.20
CA ALA A 30 -14.23 2.76 -19.26
C ALA A 30 -13.05 2.02 -19.88
N LEU A 31 -13.17 1.60 -21.14
CA LEU A 31 -12.09 0.96 -21.89
C LEU A 31 -10.88 1.90 -22.09
N ILE A 32 -11.11 3.15 -22.50
CA ILE A 32 -10.05 4.13 -22.68
C ILE A 32 -9.31 4.39 -21.36
N PHE A 33 -10.04 4.65 -20.27
CA PHE A 33 -9.43 4.88 -18.96
C PHE A 33 -8.71 3.65 -18.43
N LEU A 34 -9.21 2.45 -18.71
CA LEU A 34 -8.53 1.21 -18.36
C LEU A 34 -7.20 1.07 -19.10
N VAL A 35 -7.16 1.35 -20.40
CA VAL A 35 -5.89 1.29 -21.17
C VAL A 35 -4.91 2.35 -20.69
N ILE A 36 -5.37 3.59 -20.49
CA ILE A 36 -4.54 4.69 -19.98
C ILE A 36 -3.98 4.34 -18.60
N SER A 37 -4.82 3.86 -17.68
CA SER A 37 -4.40 3.50 -16.32
C SER A 37 -3.43 2.32 -16.29
N LEU A 38 -3.58 1.33 -17.18
CA LEU A 38 -2.62 0.24 -17.33
C LEU A 38 -1.26 0.73 -17.83
N LEU A 39 -1.24 1.64 -18.82
CA LEU A 39 0.00 2.21 -19.33
C LEU A 39 0.71 3.04 -18.27
N PHE A 40 0.00 3.93 -17.57
CA PHE A 40 0.55 4.74 -16.50
C PHE A 40 0.97 3.90 -15.30
N GLY A 41 0.17 2.91 -14.91
CA GLY A 41 0.49 1.98 -13.82
C GLY A 41 1.75 1.16 -14.11
N ASN A 42 1.90 0.63 -15.33
CA ASN A 42 3.11 -0.06 -15.76
C ASN A 42 4.33 0.87 -15.82
N PHE A 43 4.17 2.07 -16.37
CA PHE A 43 5.25 3.07 -16.41
C PHE A 43 5.72 3.46 -15.01
N PHE A 44 4.78 3.73 -14.11
CA PHE A 44 5.10 4.08 -12.73
C PHE A 44 5.77 2.91 -11.98
N ALA A 45 5.24 1.68 -12.12
CA ALA A 45 5.85 0.49 -11.54
C ALA A 45 7.26 0.20 -12.09
N TYR A 46 7.50 0.49 -13.36
CA TYR A 46 8.82 0.35 -13.97
C TYR A 46 9.82 1.39 -13.45
N LYS A 47 9.38 2.63 -13.21
CA LYS A 47 10.24 3.71 -12.73
C LYS A 47 10.73 3.49 -11.29
N GLN A 48 9.98 2.77 -10.47
CA GLN A 48 10.39 2.51 -9.08
C GLN A 48 11.61 1.57 -9.01
N THR A 49 12.46 1.80 -8.00
CA THR A 49 13.61 0.93 -7.73
C THR A 49 13.13 -0.35 -7.04
N ASN A 50 13.61 -1.50 -7.53
CA ASN A 50 13.35 -2.77 -6.86
C ASN A 50 14.13 -2.82 -5.55
N ILE A 51 13.48 -3.29 -4.48
CA ILE A 51 14.10 -3.60 -3.20
C ILE A 51 14.07 -5.12 -3.06
N TYR A 52 15.23 -5.68 -2.82
CA TYR A 52 15.43 -7.11 -2.64
C TYR A 52 15.61 -7.41 -1.16
N SER A 53 15.22 -8.60 -0.72
CA SER A 53 15.63 -9.09 0.59
C SER A 53 16.70 -10.14 0.45
N ALA A 54 17.65 -10.13 1.37
CA ALA A 54 18.50 -11.27 1.63
C ALA A 54 18.22 -11.80 3.03
N GLN A 55 18.39 -13.10 3.20
CA GLN A 55 18.07 -13.78 4.44
C GLN A 55 19.18 -14.76 4.77
N THR A 56 19.54 -14.85 6.05
CA THR A 56 20.42 -15.89 6.61
C THR A 56 19.76 -16.49 7.85
N SER A 57 20.07 -17.75 8.14
CA SER A 57 19.55 -18.45 9.32
C SER A 57 20.69 -18.95 10.18
N ILE A 58 20.66 -18.61 11.44
CA ILE A 58 21.65 -19.01 12.44
C ILE A 58 20.96 -19.81 13.56
N ILE A 59 21.60 -20.86 14.03
CA ILE A 59 21.16 -21.63 15.18
C ILE A 59 21.98 -21.26 16.40
N LEU A 60 21.26 -20.97 17.49
CA LEU A 60 21.86 -20.76 18.80
C LEU A 60 21.81 -22.08 19.58
N LYS A 61 22.96 -22.63 19.95
CA LYS A 61 22.97 -23.77 20.84
C LYS A 61 22.81 -23.30 22.28
N SER A 62 21.89 -23.88 23.03
CA SER A 62 21.74 -23.62 24.47
C SER A 62 23.03 -23.95 25.24
N ASN A 63 23.38 -23.09 26.18
CA ASN A 63 24.58 -23.20 27.00
C ASN A 63 24.54 -24.36 28.01
N ASP A 64 23.41 -25.08 28.10
CA ASP A 64 23.17 -26.08 29.14
C ASP A 64 24.02 -27.37 29.01
N GLN A 65 24.69 -27.60 27.85
CA GLN A 65 25.47 -28.80 27.62
C GLN A 65 26.94 -28.73 28.08
N PHE A 66 27.44 -27.55 28.44
CA PHE A 66 28.87 -27.34 28.82
C PHE A 66 29.06 -26.52 30.09
N ASN A 67 28.16 -26.66 31.06
CA ASN A 67 28.40 -26.11 32.39
C ASN A 67 29.09 -27.19 33.25
N PRO A 68 30.41 -27.10 33.50
CA PRO A 68 31.11 -28.12 34.33
C PRO A 68 30.52 -28.24 35.73
N GLY A 69 29.75 -27.25 36.18
CA GLY A 69 29.02 -27.26 37.43
C GLY A 69 27.73 -28.09 37.43
N ALA A 70 27.17 -28.35 36.27
CA ALA A 70 25.94 -29.14 36.15
C ALA A 70 26.13 -30.65 36.34
N ILE A 71 27.38 -31.15 36.22
CA ILE A 71 27.71 -32.56 36.41
C ILE A 71 27.73 -32.98 37.90
N ILE A 72 27.73 -32.02 38.83
CA ILE A 72 27.84 -32.27 40.28
C ILE A 72 26.46 -32.22 40.98
N SER A 73 25.38 -31.79 40.33
CA SER A 73 24.08 -31.77 40.98
C SER A 73 23.11 -32.84 40.46
N ASP A 74 23.56 -34.10 40.41
CA ASP A 74 22.65 -35.21 40.25
C ASP A 74 22.06 -35.60 41.61
N ASN A 75 21.14 -34.79 42.09
CA ASN A 75 20.20 -35.21 43.14
C ASN A 75 18.80 -34.82 42.73
N GLY A 76 18.00 -35.83 42.44
CA GLY A 76 16.67 -35.79 41.89
C GLY A 76 15.69 -34.83 42.55
N GLY A 77 15.09 -34.01 41.72
CA GLY A 77 13.92 -33.22 42.06
C GLY A 77 13.09 -32.97 40.81
N ALA A 78 11.97 -33.68 40.69
CA ALA A 78 10.98 -33.54 39.62
C ALA A 78 10.34 -32.12 39.66
N GLY A 79 10.82 -31.23 38.77
CA GLY A 79 10.31 -29.86 38.66
C GLY A 79 10.72 -29.11 37.38
N GLY A 80 11.16 -29.78 36.32
CA GLY A 80 11.92 -29.22 35.23
C GLY A 80 11.23 -28.94 33.90
N PHE A 81 9.91 -29.10 33.74
CA PHE A 81 9.29 -29.00 32.39
C PHE A 81 8.83 -27.60 31.98
N TYR A 82 8.65 -26.66 32.88
CA TYR A 82 8.18 -25.30 32.58
C TYR A 82 9.24 -24.20 32.54
N SER A 83 10.45 -24.45 32.98
CA SER A 83 11.51 -23.40 33.02
C SER A 83 12.35 -23.31 31.74
N GLY A 84 12.38 -24.37 30.92
CA GLY A 84 13.22 -24.44 29.70
C GLY A 84 12.75 -23.45 28.60
N ALA A 85 11.45 -23.39 28.35
CA ALA A 85 10.92 -22.55 27.26
C ALA A 85 11.06 -21.04 27.51
N SER A 86 10.89 -20.58 28.77
CA SER A 86 11.05 -19.17 29.08
C SER A 86 12.53 -18.72 29.05
N LYS A 87 13.45 -19.60 29.44
CA LYS A 87 14.89 -19.34 29.43
C LYS A 87 15.43 -19.21 28.00
N THR A 88 15.02 -20.10 27.10
CA THR A 88 15.39 -20.07 25.68
C THR A 88 14.85 -18.80 24.99
N PHE A 89 13.64 -18.37 25.35
CA PHE A 89 13.04 -17.14 24.77
C PHE A 89 13.79 -15.88 25.18
N VAL A 90 14.21 -15.78 26.43
CA VAL A 90 15.00 -14.65 26.94
C VAL A 90 16.39 -14.64 26.30
N GLU A 91 17.05 -15.77 26.18
CA GLU A 91 18.35 -15.90 25.52
C GLU A 91 18.27 -15.47 24.04
N ASN A 92 17.29 -15.94 23.31
CA ASN A 92 17.09 -15.57 21.90
C ASN A 92 16.79 -14.06 21.72
N SER A 93 16.05 -13.46 22.66
CA SER A 93 15.78 -12.03 22.65
C SER A 93 17.05 -11.19 22.87
N ASN A 94 17.95 -11.69 23.68
CA ASN A 94 19.22 -11.06 23.95
C ASN A 94 20.15 -11.10 22.74
N GLU A 95 20.28 -12.25 22.12
CA GLU A 95 21.10 -12.43 20.93
C GLU A 95 20.58 -11.60 19.75
N LYS A 96 19.25 -11.47 19.64
CA LYS A 96 18.61 -10.56 18.66
C LYS A 96 19.07 -9.10 18.85
N ARG A 97 19.12 -8.61 20.10
CA ARG A 97 19.59 -7.24 20.41
C ARG A 97 21.08 -7.07 20.12
N ILE A 98 21.89 -8.09 20.41
CA ILE A 98 23.33 -8.06 20.10
C ILE A 98 23.55 -7.95 18.60
N LEU A 99 22.84 -8.74 17.80
CA LEU A 99 22.90 -8.67 16.34
C LEU A 99 22.47 -7.32 15.76
N GLN A 100 21.55 -6.60 16.43
CA GLN A 100 21.09 -5.28 16.03
C GLN A 100 21.94 -4.14 16.61
N SER A 101 23.02 -4.47 17.35
CA SER A 101 23.81 -3.44 17.99
C SER A 101 24.59 -2.60 16.98
N TYR A 102 24.69 -1.30 17.29
CA TYR A 102 25.45 -0.34 16.48
C TYR A 102 26.87 -0.82 16.22
N ASP A 103 27.59 -1.26 17.29
CA ASP A 103 28.98 -1.65 17.21
C ASP A 103 29.21 -2.87 16.32
N LEU A 104 28.30 -3.86 16.37
CA LEU A 104 28.42 -5.05 15.54
C LEU A 104 28.16 -4.73 14.06
N ILE A 105 27.14 -3.91 13.78
CA ILE A 105 26.83 -3.48 12.42
C ILE A 105 27.96 -2.59 11.87
N ALA A 106 28.49 -1.68 12.69
CA ALA A 106 29.59 -0.81 12.32
C ALA A 106 30.84 -1.62 11.96
N GLU A 107 31.19 -2.61 12.78
CA GLU A 107 32.32 -3.49 12.52
C GLU A 107 32.14 -4.32 11.24
N ALA A 108 30.95 -4.85 11.02
CA ALA A 108 30.63 -5.55 9.78
C ALA A 108 30.77 -4.65 8.54
N ILE A 109 30.26 -3.41 8.61
CA ILE A 109 30.36 -2.44 7.52
C ILE A 109 31.81 -2.02 7.28
N GLN A 110 32.61 -1.84 8.32
CA GLN A 110 34.04 -1.48 8.18
C GLN A 110 34.87 -2.55 7.48
N ARG A 111 34.45 -3.83 7.54
CA ARG A 111 35.08 -4.92 6.79
C ARG A 111 34.66 -4.98 5.33
N LEU A 112 33.69 -4.14 4.92
CA LEU A 112 33.09 -4.12 3.60
C LEU A 112 33.33 -2.80 2.88
N ASP A 113 33.49 -2.86 1.56
CA ASP A 113 33.67 -1.69 0.71
C ASP A 113 32.32 -1.00 0.39
N PHE A 114 31.58 -0.59 1.44
CA PHE A 114 30.22 0.00 1.28
C PHE A 114 30.22 1.53 1.39
N THR A 115 31.36 2.12 1.64
CA THR A 115 31.48 3.57 1.82
C THR A 115 31.11 4.38 0.57
N VAL A 116 31.19 3.77 -0.61
CA VAL A 116 30.86 4.42 -1.89
C VAL A 116 29.77 3.63 -2.62
N SER A 117 28.63 4.27 -2.86
CA SER A 117 27.58 3.78 -3.77
C SER A 117 27.79 4.34 -5.17
N TYR A 118 27.60 3.52 -6.19
CA TYR A 118 27.78 3.89 -7.60
C TYR A 118 26.45 3.88 -8.31
N PHE A 119 26.25 4.85 -9.19
CA PHE A 119 25.01 4.99 -9.96
C PHE A 119 25.35 5.15 -11.45
N ILE A 120 24.56 4.50 -12.30
CA ILE A 120 24.57 4.71 -13.75
C ILE A 120 23.30 5.48 -14.10
N VAL A 121 23.45 6.69 -14.65
CA VAL A 121 22.33 7.55 -15.00
C VAL A 121 21.77 7.12 -16.36
N GLY A 122 20.62 6.49 -16.36
CA GLY A 122 19.89 6.15 -17.57
C GLY A 122 18.87 7.24 -17.94
N ARG A 123 18.34 7.20 -19.18
CA ARG A 123 17.34 8.16 -19.67
C ARG A 123 16.02 8.19 -18.89
N ILE A 124 15.64 7.07 -18.29
CA ILE A 124 14.35 6.92 -17.58
C ILE A 124 14.58 6.63 -16.10
N LYS A 125 15.63 5.91 -15.76
CA LYS A 125 15.89 5.44 -14.40
C LYS A 125 17.38 5.46 -14.13
N THR A 126 17.79 5.96 -12.97
CA THR A 126 19.14 5.81 -12.43
C THR A 126 19.23 4.48 -11.70
N LEU A 127 20.24 3.69 -12.01
CA LEU A 127 20.47 2.37 -11.44
C LEU A 127 21.67 2.42 -10.49
N GLU A 128 21.47 2.05 -9.23
CA GLU A 128 22.57 1.78 -8.30
C GLU A 128 23.19 0.42 -8.66
N THR A 129 24.50 0.35 -8.66
CA THR A 129 25.27 -0.86 -9.03
C THR A 129 26.38 -1.11 -8.02
N PHE A 130 26.78 -2.40 -7.92
CA PHE A 130 27.79 -2.85 -6.98
C PHE A 130 28.70 -3.88 -7.67
N GLN A 131 30.02 -3.73 -7.52
CA GLN A 131 31.09 -4.62 -8.02
C GLN A 131 31.32 -4.76 -9.54
N ASN A 132 30.32 -4.54 -10.39
CA ASN A 132 30.46 -4.73 -11.86
C ASN A 132 30.64 -3.39 -12.57
N LEU A 133 31.64 -2.61 -12.17
CA LEU A 133 31.93 -1.31 -12.75
C LEU A 133 33.30 -1.28 -13.42
N PRO A 134 33.48 -0.50 -14.48
CA PRO A 134 34.78 -0.29 -15.10
C PRO A 134 35.75 0.53 -14.24
N ILE A 135 35.22 1.19 -13.19
CA ILE A 135 35.97 2.07 -12.30
C ILE A 135 35.72 1.71 -10.83
N LYS A 136 36.75 1.82 -10.00
CA LYS A 136 36.68 1.73 -8.53
C LYS A 136 37.21 3.03 -7.92
N ILE A 137 36.50 3.55 -6.93
CA ILE A 137 36.82 4.80 -6.25
C ILE A 137 37.22 4.49 -4.83
N ASN A 138 38.41 4.87 -4.43
CA ASN A 138 38.87 4.88 -3.06
C ASN A 138 38.87 6.34 -2.59
N VAL A 139 38.21 6.63 -1.48
CA VAL A 139 38.05 8.00 -0.98
C VAL A 139 38.32 8.08 0.49
N VAL A 140 39.07 9.14 0.86
CA VAL A 140 39.25 9.58 2.24
C VAL A 140 38.66 10.97 2.34
N VAL A 141 37.63 11.12 3.17
CA VAL A 141 36.90 12.37 3.31
C VAL A 141 37.61 13.26 4.32
N ALA A 142 37.97 14.47 3.90
CA ALA A 142 38.57 15.50 4.76
C ALA A 142 37.52 16.42 5.39
N ASN A 143 36.38 16.66 4.66
CA ASN A 143 35.31 17.52 5.13
C ASN A 143 33.99 16.75 5.10
N SER A 144 33.30 16.69 6.24
CA SER A 144 32.01 15.97 6.39
C SER A 144 30.89 16.49 5.49
N SER A 145 31.03 17.69 4.93
CA SER A 145 30.05 18.27 3.99
C SER A 145 29.90 17.51 2.67
N VAL A 146 30.82 16.60 2.36
CA VAL A 146 30.81 15.78 1.13
C VAL A 146 29.99 14.52 1.29
N TYR A 147 29.78 14.05 2.52
CA TYR A 147 28.96 12.88 2.74
C TYR A 147 27.54 13.08 2.23
N GLU A 148 26.96 12.01 1.70
CA GLU A 148 25.59 11.92 1.17
C GLU A 148 25.31 12.83 -0.05
N LYS A 149 26.34 13.49 -0.61
CA LYS A 149 26.20 14.26 -1.85
C LYS A 149 26.45 13.40 -3.07
N ILE A 150 25.69 13.67 -4.12
CA ILE A 150 25.88 13.02 -5.43
C ILE A 150 27.03 13.71 -6.13
N ILE A 151 28.03 12.92 -6.51
CA ILE A 151 29.20 13.36 -7.24
C ILE A 151 29.14 12.73 -8.63
N SER A 152 29.16 13.56 -9.68
CA SER A 152 29.18 13.10 -11.06
C SER A 152 30.60 12.80 -11.51
N LEU A 153 30.81 11.68 -12.18
CA LEU A 153 32.08 11.26 -12.74
C LEU A 153 31.92 11.00 -14.25
N LYS A 154 32.68 11.74 -15.06
CA LYS A 154 32.74 11.52 -16.52
C LYS A 154 34.13 11.07 -16.94
N VAL A 155 34.17 10.02 -17.74
CA VAL A 155 35.43 9.59 -18.36
C VAL A 155 35.71 10.47 -19.58
N VAL A 156 36.76 11.27 -19.50
CA VAL A 156 37.13 12.20 -20.57
C VAL A 156 37.96 11.49 -21.64
N ASP A 157 38.96 10.72 -21.20
CA ASP A 157 39.87 9.96 -22.04
C ASP A 157 40.31 8.67 -21.33
N ILE A 158 41.07 7.80 -22.01
CA ILE A 158 41.60 6.55 -21.44
C ILE A 158 42.31 6.82 -20.10
N ASN A 159 43.01 7.94 -19.95
CA ASN A 159 43.81 8.25 -18.77
C ASN A 159 43.22 9.36 -17.90
N LYS A 160 42.13 10.03 -18.30
CA LYS A 160 41.58 11.18 -17.59
C LYS A 160 40.12 11.04 -17.31
N TYR A 161 39.73 11.49 -16.12
CA TYR A 161 38.33 11.60 -15.70
C TYR A 161 38.07 13.01 -15.18
N GLN A 162 36.79 13.37 -15.11
CA GLN A 162 36.31 14.64 -14.56
C GLN A 162 35.30 14.32 -13.47
N ILE A 163 35.48 14.96 -12.31
CA ILE A 163 34.55 14.87 -11.18
C ILE A 163 33.86 16.22 -11.04
N SER A 164 32.53 16.20 -10.82
CA SER A 164 31.76 17.42 -10.57
C SER A 164 30.82 17.21 -9.40
N TYR A 165 30.86 18.13 -8.41
CA TYR A 165 29.99 18.10 -7.24
C TYR A 165 29.55 19.50 -6.82
N LEU A 166 28.43 19.61 -6.12
CA LEU A 166 27.87 20.86 -5.67
C LEU A 166 28.38 21.23 -4.29
N LYS A 167 28.96 22.44 -4.16
CA LYS A 167 29.39 23.03 -2.88
C LYS A 167 28.91 24.46 -2.81
N ASP A 168 28.15 24.80 -1.77
CA ASP A 168 27.65 26.16 -1.53
C ASP A 168 27.02 26.81 -2.79
N ASP A 169 26.14 26.08 -3.46
CA ASP A 169 25.47 26.41 -4.74
C ASP A 169 26.42 26.56 -5.97
N ASN A 170 27.71 26.34 -5.79
CA ASN A 170 28.66 26.34 -6.89
C ASN A 170 29.03 24.92 -7.33
N THR A 171 29.00 24.65 -8.63
CA THR A 171 29.49 23.37 -9.17
C THR A 171 31.00 23.40 -9.28
N ILE A 172 31.69 22.65 -8.45
CA ILE A 172 33.15 22.45 -8.51
C ILE A 172 33.41 21.31 -9.52
N THR A 173 34.25 21.58 -10.50
CA THR A 173 34.64 20.61 -11.53
C THR A 173 36.18 20.45 -11.50
N ILE A 174 36.64 19.23 -11.38
CA ILE A 174 38.06 18.89 -11.27
C ILE A 174 38.38 17.77 -12.24
N VAL A 175 39.51 17.85 -12.92
CA VAL A 175 40.00 16.79 -13.83
C VAL A 175 41.14 16.07 -13.14
N GLY A 176 41.05 14.73 -13.06
CA GLY A 176 42.08 13.86 -12.50
C GLY A 176 42.57 12.81 -13.52
N GLN A 177 43.66 12.14 -13.16
CA GLN A 177 44.19 10.99 -13.92
C GLN A 177 43.86 9.69 -13.18
N PHE A 178 43.58 8.62 -13.91
CA PHE A 178 43.32 7.33 -13.31
C PHE A 178 44.56 6.77 -12.60
N GLY A 179 44.42 6.36 -11.35
CA GLY A 179 45.49 5.83 -10.50
C GLY A 179 46.19 6.87 -9.65
N ASP A 180 46.08 8.15 -9.97
CA ASP A 180 46.69 9.23 -9.21
C ASP A 180 45.79 9.67 -8.04
N ASP A 181 46.39 10.13 -6.97
CA ASP A 181 45.70 10.71 -5.80
C ASP A 181 45.28 12.16 -6.11
N LEU A 182 43.99 12.37 -6.28
CA LEU A 182 43.38 13.68 -6.45
C LEU A 182 43.08 14.29 -5.08
N ILE A 183 44.00 15.18 -4.63
CA ILE A 183 43.89 15.85 -3.32
C ILE A 183 43.09 17.13 -3.49
N THR A 184 41.99 17.25 -2.78
CA THR A 184 41.18 18.47 -2.69
C THR A 184 41.04 18.90 -1.21
N ASN A 185 40.55 20.09 -0.96
CA ASN A 185 40.29 20.56 0.41
C ASN A 185 39.18 19.76 1.12
N ASP A 186 38.34 19.04 0.34
CA ASP A 186 37.17 18.33 0.85
C ASP A 186 37.37 16.83 0.96
N MET A 187 38.20 16.25 0.06
CA MET A 187 38.39 14.80 -0.03
C MET A 187 39.67 14.45 -0.82
N HIS A 188 40.23 13.30 -0.53
CA HIS A 188 41.28 12.64 -1.31
C HIS A 188 40.67 11.49 -2.06
N ILE A 189 40.77 11.47 -3.36
CA ILE A 189 40.14 10.46 -4.23
C ILE A 189 41.16 9.81 -5.13
N VAL A 190 41.17 8.49 -5.15
CA VAL A 190 41.89 7.70 -6.14
C VAL A 190 40.87 6.93 -6.98
N VAL A 191 40.80 7.23 -8.25
CA VAL A 191 39.93 6.50 -9.21
C VAL A 191 40.79 5.49 -9.97
N GLN A 192 40.50 4.22 -9.75
CA GLN A 192 41.21 3.09 -10.37
C GLN A 192 40.38 2.44 -11.48
N LYS A 193 41.05 1.98 -12.53
CA LYS A 193 40.44 1.15 -13.58
C LYS A 193 40.31 -0.28 -13.07
N THR A 194 39.16 -0.89 -13.27
CA THR A 194 38.97 -2.32 -13.01
C THR A 194 39.28 -3.15 -14.26
N ASN A 195 39.28 -4.47 -14.15
CA ASN A 195 39.43 -5.38 -15.29
C ASN A 195 38.33 -5.24 -16.36
N LEU A 196 37.22 -4.57 -16.01
CA LEU A 196 36.12 -4.27 -16.92
C LEU A 196 36.35 -3.01 -17.75
N PHE A 197 37.40 -2.23 -17.46
CA PHE A 197 37.81 -1.06 -18.23
C PHE A 197 38.57 -1.50 -19.47
N VAL A 198 37.86 -1.95 -20.51
CA VAL A 198 38.46 -2.40 -21.77
C VAL A 198 38.56 -1.21 -22.73
N PRO A 199 39.73 -0.89 -23.29
CA PRO A 199 39.92 0.25 -24.21
C PRO A 199 39.00 0.22 -25.43
N GLU A 200 38.61 -0.97 -25.91
CA GLU A 200 37.67 -1.15 -27.02
C GLU A 200 36.27 -0.61 -26.75
N PHE A 201 35.84 -0.59 -25.49
CA PHE A 201 34.52 -0.07 -25.06
C PHE A 201 34.54 1.35 -24.52
N ILE A 202 35.67 2.09 -24.72
CA ILE A 202 35.84 3.44 -24.16
C ILE A 202 34.72 4.39 -24.58
N LYS A 203 34.21 4.31 -25.79
CA LYS A 203 33.09 5.15 -26.28
C LYS A 203 31.83 4.91 -25.49
N GLN A 204 31.56 3.68 -25.08
CA GLN A 204 30.39 3.35 -24.24
C GLN A 204 30.55 3.89 -22.82
N VAL A 205 31.78 3.76 -22.28
CA VAL A 205 32.12 4.29 -20.94
C VAL A 205 32.07 5.82 -20.90
N GLN A 206 32.50 6.50 -21.99
CA GLN A 206 32.45 7.96 -22.13
C GLN A 206 31.02 8.49 -22.30
N THR A 207 30.13 7.71 -22.94
CA THR A 207 28.71 8.10 -23.13
C THR A 207 27.84 7.83 -21.89
N ALA A 208 28.31 7.00 -20.98
CA ALA A 208 27.60 6.71 -19.74
C ALA A 208 27.90 7.81 -18.68
N ASP A 209 26.86 8.39 -18.11
CA ASP A 209 26.99 9.30 -17.00
C ASP A 209 27.03 8.48 -15.70
N TYR A 210 28.22 8.45 -15.08
CA TYR A 210 28.42 7.81 -13.77
C TYR A 210 28.23 8.82 -12.66
N GLN A 211 27.62 8.38 -11.58
CA GLN A 211 27.54 9.13 -10.34
C GLN A 211 27.96 8.23 -9.19
N PHE A 212 28.50 8.81 -8.16
CA PHE A 212 28.78 8.11 -6.93
C PHE A 212 28.40 8.97 -5.72
N GLN A 213 28.16 8.30 -4.62
CA GLN A 213 27.80 8.92 -3.34
C GLN A 213 28.66 8.33 -2.25
N ILE A 214 29.22 9.18 -1.40
CA ILE A 214 30.07 8.77 -0.28
C ILE A 214 29.21 8.78 0.97
N HIS A 215 29.16 7.65 1.67
CA HIS A 215 28.37 7.49 2.89
C HIS A 215 29.23 7.60 4.14
N SER A 216 28.68 8.24 5.18
CA SER A 216 29.29 8.15 6.51
C SER A 216 28.99 6.79 7.14
N LEU A 217 29.89 6.31 8.02
CA LEU A 217 29.67 5.06 8.74
C LEU A 217 28.35 5.08 9.52
N SER A 218 28.03 6.21 10.16
CA SER A 218 26.79 6.37 10.93
C SER A 218 25.54 6.26 10.05
N THR A 219 25.56 6.83 8.85
CA THR A 219 24.44 6.71 7.88
C THR A 219 24.25 5.26 7.41
N LEU A 220 25.37 4.58 7.10
CA LEU A 220 25.32 3.18 6.70
C LEU A 220 24.78 2.29 7.82
N VAL A 221 25.27 2.47 9.06
CA VAL A 221 24.76 1.71 10.21
C VAL A 221 23.27 1.96 10.42
N ALA A 222 22.83 3.22 10.38
CA ALA A 222 21.39 3.55 10.49
C ALA A 222 20.55 2.91 9.38
N ARG A 223 21.05 2.94 8.13
CA ARG A 223 20.41 2.32 6.97
C ARG A 223 20.22 0.81 7.17
N TYR A 224 21.31 0.09 7.48
CA TYR A 224 21.25 -1.36 7.66
C TYR A 224 20.50 -1.76 8.93
N SER A 225 20.64 -1.03 10.02
CA SER A 225 19.88 -1.27 11.26
C SER A 225 18.36 -1.12 11.04
N SER A 226 17.94 -0.10 10.28
CA SER A 226 16.51 0.13 9.99
C SER A 226 15.92 -0.85 8.98
N SER A 227 16.75 -1.38 8.07
CA SER A 227 16.33 -2.37 7.05
C SER A 227 16.43 -3.81 7.53
N MET A 228 17.04 -4.04 8.71
CA MET A 228 17.25 -5.36 9.27
C MET A 228 16.09 -5.81 10.15
N VAL A 229 15.52 -6.95 9.82
CA VAL A 229 14.50 -7.63 10.61
C VAL A 229 15.05 -8.97 11.08
N ILE A 230 15.00 -9.21 12.39
CA ILE A 230 15.39 -10.48 12.98
C ILE A 230 14.14 -11.15 13.53
N ASP A 231 13.82 -12.30 12.99
CA ASP A 231 12.69 -13.12 13.41
C ASP A 231 13.18 -14.40 14.10
N ASN A 232 12.39 -14.86 15.05
CA ASN A 232 12.63 -16.12 15.74
C ASN A 232 11.38 -16.98 15.57
N PRO A 233 11.41 -18.00 14.71
CA PRO A 233 10.30 -18.94 14.60
C PRO A 233 9.97 -19.54 15.96
N GLN A 234 8.69 -19.53 16.32
CA GLN A 234 8.22 -19.94 17.64
C GLN A 234 8.77 -21.33 18.01
N TYR A 235 9.22 -21.44 19.25
CA TYR A 235 9.76 -22.70 19.84
C TYR A 235 11.05 -23.24 19.22
N THR A 236 11.81 -22.40 18.52
CA THR A 236 13.11 -22.81 17.96
C THR A 236 14.26 -21.96 18.49
N ASN A 237 15.46 -22.51 18.44
CA ASN A 237 16.70 -21.78 18.70
C ASN A 237 17.30 -21.20 17.41
N VAL A 238 16.49 -20.99 16.39
CA VAL A 238 16.89 -20.44 15.11
C VAL A 238 16.52 -18.97 15.05
N LEU A 239 17.48 -18.13 14.70
CA LEU A 239 17.24 -16.74 14.34
C LEU A 239 17.36 -16.59 12.83
N THR A 240 16.35 -16.00 12.24
CA THR A 240 16.31 -15.64 10.84
C THR A 240 16.57 -14.13 10.73
N VAL A 241 17.69 -13.78 10.12
CA VAL A 241 18.08 -12.38 9.89
C VAL A 241 17.81 -12.03 8.44
N THR A 242 16.98 -11.02 8.23
CA THR A 242 16.60 -10.53 6.91
C THR A 242 17.01 -9.07 6.77
N VAL A 243 17.59 -8.70 5.63
CA VAL A 243 17.95 -7.32 5.31
C VAL A 243 17.39 -6.95 3.94
N GLU A 244 16.86 -5.75 3.83
CA GLU A 244 16.37 -5.18 2.58
C GLU A 244 17.42 -4.24 1.98
N ASP A 245 17.76 -4.44 0.70
CA ASP A 245 18.65 -3.57 -0.07
C ASP A 245 18.19 -3.47 -1.53
N ILE A 246 18.64 -2.44 -2.22
CA ILE A 246 18.42 -2.26 -3.66
C ILE A 246 19.24 -3.28 -4.47
N ILE A 247 20.37 -3.74 -3.93
CA ILE A 247 21.29 -4.67 -4.56
C ILE A 247 21.32 -5.99 -3.77
N PRO A 248 20.83 -7.08 -4.36
CA PRO A 248 20.69 -8.36 -3.65
C PRO A 248 22.03 -8.96 -3.19
N GLU A 249 23.09 -8.82 -4.00
CA GLU A 249 24.43 -9.32 -3.68
C GLU A 249 25.02 -8.57 -2.49
N ARG A 250 24.82 -7.23 -2.41
CA ARG A 250 25.29 -6.40 -1.30
C ARG A 250 24.62 -6.78 0.02
N ALA A 251 23.30 -7.02 -0.02
CA ALA A 251 22.55 -7.48 1.15
C ALA A 251 23.06 -8.85 1.64
N ALA A 252 23.34 -9.79 0.74
CA ALA A 252 23.84 -11.10 1.10
C ALA A 252 25.26 -11.03 1.70
N ILE A 253 26.17 -10.28 1.08
CA ILE A 253 27.55 -10.08 1.58
C ILE A 253 27.50 -9.41 2.96
N PHE A 254 26.63 -8.41 3.16
CA PHE A 254 26.47 -7.79 4.48
C PHE A 254 26.05 -8.79 5.56
N LEU A 255 25.02 -9.62 5.27
CA LEU A 255 24.53 -10.62 6.22
C LEU A 255 25.57 -11.68 6.55
N ASP A 256 26.31 -12.18 5.55
CA ASP A 256 27.37 -13.15 5.76
C ASP A 256 28.49 -12.55 6.64
N THR A 257 28.89 -11.30 6.34
CA THR A 257 29.91 -10.60 7.13
C THR A 257 29.43 -10.30 8.55
N LEU A 258 28.19 -9.80 8.70
CA LEU A 258 27.60 -9.55 10.02
C LEU A 258 27.56 -10.82 10.88
N THR A 259 27.15 -11.93 10.27
CA THR A 259 27.08 -13.23 10.96
C THR A 259 28.45 -13.72 11.34
N GLN A 260 29.45 -13.53 10.48
CA GLN A 260 30.83 -13.89 10.76
C GLN A 260 31.41 -13.06 11.91
N VAL A 261 31.24 -11.73 11.87
CA VAL A 261 31.68 -10.81 12.94
C VAL A 261 31.01 -11.16 14.26
N TYR A 262 29.72 -11.50 14.22
CA TYR A 262 28.98 -11.92 15.41
C TYR A 262 29.56 -13.21 16.02
N ILE A 263 29.86 -14.21 15.19
CA ILE A 263 30.46 -15.47 15.64
C ILE A 263 31.85 -15.21 16.24
N GLU A 264 32.69 -14.43 15.56
CA GLU A 264 34.04 -14.08 16.03
C GLU A 264 33.98 -13.36 17.38
N LYS A 265 33.13 -12.34 17.51
CA LYS A 265 32.98 -11.56 18.75
C LYS A 265 32.44 -12.41 19.91
N SER A 266 31.50 -13.32 19.62
CA SER A 266 30.99 -14.28 20.61
C SER A 266 32.08 -15.23 21.09
N LEU A 267 32.97 -15.69 20.20
CA LEU A 267 34.13 -16.48 20.55
C LEU A 267 35.16 -15.72 21.37
N ASP A 268 35.53 -14.51 20.95
CA ASP A 268 36.50 -13.65 21.63
C ASP A 268 36.07 -13.34 23.06
N THR A 269 34.82 -13.01 23.27
CA THR A 269 34.26 -12.79 24.61
C THR A 269 34.44 -13.98 25.53
N ARG A 270 34.24 -15.21 25.00
CA ARG A 270 34.44 -16.44 25.76
C ARG A 270 35.90 -16.78 26.01
N PHE A 271 36.78 -16.51 25.04
CA PHE A 271 38.21 -16.67 25.21
C PHE A 271 38.74 -15.76 26.31
N GLU A 272 38.32 -14.46 26.32
CA GLU A 272 38.75 -13.51 27.36
C GLU A 272 38.21 -13.91 28.74
N LEU A 273 37.00 -14.40 28.87
CA LEU A 273 36.46 -14.90 30.13
C LEU A 273 37.29 -16.04 30.68
N ASN A 274 37.57 -17.03 29.85
CA ASN A 274 38.37 -18.19 30.30
C ASN A 274 39.82 -17.82 30.60
N LYS A 275 40.40 -16.88 29.83
CA LYS A 275 41.76 -16.36 30.08
C LYS A 275 41.83 -15.64 31.42
N ASN A 276 40.88 -14.79 31.73
CA ASN A 276 40.82 -14.04 32.99
C ASN A 276 40.58 -14.99 34.16
N THR A 277 39.78 -16.04 33.98
CA THR A 277 39.56 -17.07 34.98
C THR A 277 40.83 -17.86 35.26
N LEU A 278 41.54 -18.29 34.22
CA LEU A 278 42.83 -18.97 34.37
C LEU A 278 43.86 -18.10 35.07
N PHE A 279 44.00 -16.86 34.68
CA PHE A 279 44.91 -15.92 35.32
C PHE A 279 44.62 -15.76 36.82
N TYR A 280 43.38 -15.67 37.22
CA TYR A 280 42.96 -15.59 38.61
C TYR A 280 43.31 -16.87 39.38
N ILE A 281 43.01 -18.08 38.78
CA ILE A 281 43.31 -19.34 39.41
C ILE A 281 44.82 -19.51 39.57
N ASP A 282 45.60 -19.21 38.50
CA ASP A 282 47.07 -19.33 38.55
C ASP A 282 47.68 -18.45 39.66
N ASN A 283 47.18 -17.19 39.80
CA ASN A 283 47.62 -16.31 40.88
C ASN A 283 47.27 -16.86 42.30
N GLN A 284 46.05 -17.43 42.45
CA GLN A 284 45.65 -18.04 43.71
C GLN A 284 46.47 -19.29 44.02
N MET A 285 46.80 -20.11 42.99
CA MET A 285 47.68 -21.27 43.15
C MET A 285 49.09 -20.88 43.63
N LEU A 286 49.65 -19.83 43.02
CA LEU A 286 50.97 -19.30 43.46
C LEU A 286 50.95 -18.86 44.91
N ASN A 287 49.89 -18.14 45.34
CA ASN A 287 49.76 -17.72 46.75
C ASN A 287 49.65 -18.90 47.70
N VAL A 288 48.80 -19.92 47.32
CA VAL A 288 48.62 -21.11 48.17
C VAL A 288 49.87 -21.95 48.20
N THR A 289 50.63 -22.07 47.08
CA THR A 289 51.93 -22.75 47.07
C THR A 289 52.93 -22.08 47.97
N GLY A 290 53.00 -20.72 47.98
CA GLY A 290 53.86 -20.00 48.93
C GLY A 290 53.48 -20.31 50.37
N ILE A 291 52.18 -20.29 50.72
CA ILE A 291 51.71 -20.63 52.07
C ILE A 291 52.03 -22.11 52.42
N LEU A 292 51.91 -23.02 51.46
CA LEU A 292 52.26 -24.45 51.72
C LEU A 292 53.72 -24.64 52.00
N ASN A 293 54.60 -24.01 51.20
CA ASN A 293 56.03 -24.05 51.46
C ASN A 293 56.40 -23.50 52.87
N ASP A 294 55.85 -22.31 53.18
CA ASP A 294 56.08 -21.73 54.54
C ASP A 294 55.55 -22.69 55.66
N MET A 295 54.47 -23.40 55.42
CA MET A 295 53.91 -24.35 56.37
C MET A 295 54.74 -25.62 56.46
N GLU A 296 55.31 -26.11 55.35
CA GLU A 296 56.20 -27.26 55.32
C GLU A 296 57.51 -26.93 56.07
N ASP A 297 58.11 -25.78 55.82
CA ASP A 297 59.26 -25.29 56.56
C ASP A 297 58.96 -25.18 58.04
N THR A 298 57.81 -24.55 58.38
CA THR A 298 57.40 -24.43 59.80
C THR A 298 57.15 -25.78 60.44
N LEU A 299 56.62 -26.80 59.69
CA LEU A 299 56.40 -28.15 60.18
C LEU A 299 57.73 -28.90 60.42
N GLU A 300 58.69 -28.72 59.51
CA GLU A 300 60.01 -29.32 59.66
C GLU A 300 60.75 -28.75 60.86
N ASP A 301 60.78 -27.42 60.96
CA ASP A 301 61.40 -26.72 62.13
C ASP A 301 60.72 -27.16 63.43
N PHE A 302 59.38 -27.30 63.45
CA PHE A 302 58.64 -27.69 64.62
C PHE A 302 58.98 -29.15 64.99
N ARG A 303 59.09 -30.05 64.02
CA ARG A 303 59.46 -31.48 64.23
C ARG A 303 60.89 -31.59 64.71
N ALA A 304 61.81 -30.89 64.14
CA ALA A 304 63.23 -30.89 64.51
C ALA A 304 63.46 -30.39 65.95
N SER A 305 62.76 -29.25 66.29
CA SER A 305 62.95 -28.66 67.64
C SER A 305 62.24 -29.32 68.80
N ASN A 306 61.26 -30.23 68.50
CA ASN A 306 60.42 -30.84 69.55
C ASN A 306 60.52 -32.37 69.70
N ALA A 307 61.28 -33.04 68.91
CA ALA A 307 61.53 -34.53 68.97
C ALA A 307 60.19 -35.31 69.13
N ILE A 308 59.21 -35.12 68.30
CA ILE A 308 57.86 -35.68 68.49
C ILE A 308 57.75 -37.05 67.76
N LEU A 309 57.45 -38.10 68.47
CA LEU A 309 56.99 -39.40 68.02
C LEU A 309 55.55 -39.68 68.39
N ASP A 310 54.87 -40.12 67.34
CA ASP A 310 53.54 -40.77 67.21
C ASP A 310 52.39 -40.41 68.20
N LEU A 311 51.26 -40.07 67.59
CA LEU A 311 49.99 -39.70 68.27
C LEU A 311 49.11 -40.92 68.46
N ASP A 312 48.72 -41.14 69.75
CA ASP A 312 47.75 -42.13 70.12
C ASP A 312 46.44 -42.03 69.43
N LYS A 313 45.85 -43.17 68.99
CA LYS A 313 44.61 -43.28 68.17
C LYS A 313 43.37 -42.58 68.74
N GLU A 314 43.32 -42.24 70.04
CA GLU A 314 42.19 -41.68 70.71
C GLU A 314 42.02 -40.15 70.44
N GLY A 315 43.17 -39.46 70.21
CA GLY A 315 43.16 -38.04 69.78
C GLY A 315 42.69 -37.89 68.32
N ALA A 316 43.01 -38.84 67.45
CA ALA A 316 42.75 -38.79 66.01
C ALA A 316 41.23 -38.52 65.69
N LYS A 317 40.30 -39.13 66.39
CA LYS A 317 38.87 -38.95 66.16
C LYS A 317 38.35 -37.53 66.37
N TYR A 318 38.81 -36.90 67.45
CA TYR A 318 38.42 -35.48 67.73
C TYR A 318 39.12 -34.53 66.74
N PHE A 319 40.30 -34.90 66.31
CA PHE A 319 41.00 -34.16 65.30
C PHE A 319 40.32 -34.20 63.92
N ASP A 320 39.93 -35.39 63.48
CA ASP A 320 39.21 -35.52 62.20
C ASP A 320 37.86 -34.74 62.21
N GLN A 321 37.15 -34.76 63.31
CA GLN A 321 35.90 -33.98 63.47
C GLN A 321 36.21 -32.46 63.46
N TYR A 322 37.26 -32.04 64.15
CA TYR A 322 37.68 -30.63 64.17
C TYR A 322 38.10 -30.20 62.77
N PHE A 323 38.82 -31.01 62.03
CA PHE A 323 39.23 -30.71 60.63
C PHE A 323 37.99 -30.65 59.70
N ALA A 324 37.06 -31.57 59.88
CA ALA A 324 35.86 -31.54 59.06
C ALA A 324 35.08 -30.23 59.25
N TYR A 325 34.87 -29.74 60.54
CA TYR A 325 34.26 -28.46 60.81
C TYR A 325 35.07 -27.28 60.30
N ASP A 326 36.38 -27.30 60.46
CA ASP A 326 37.25 -26.19 60.02
C ASP A 326 37.35 -26.12 58.48
N ASN A 327 37.39 -27.21 57.77
CA ASN A 327 37.34 -27.26 56.32
C ASN A 327 36.02 -26.68 55.81
N LYS A 328 34.89 -27.18 56.35
CA LYS A 328 33.58 -26.67 55.96
C LYS A 328 33.38 -25.20 56.26
N LYS A 329 33.92 -24.70 57.42
CA LYS A 329 33.95 -23.27 57.72
C LYS A 329 34.78 -22.48 56.70
N LYS A 330 35.92 -23.01 56.22
CA LYS A 330 36.79 -22.36 55.27
C LYS A 330 36.18 -22.28 53.88
N ASP A 331 35.50 -23.36 53.49
CA ASP A 331 34.73 -23.37 52.25
C ASP A 331 33.67 -22.23 52.24
N LEU A 332 32.96 -22.10 53.39
CA LEU A 332 32.02 -21.01 53.57
C LEU A 332 32.65 -19.61 53.63
N GLN A 333 33.90 -19.51 54.15
CA GLN A 333 34.68 -18.29 54.14
C GLN A 333 35.10 -17.87 52.73
N ILE A 334 35.47 -18.86 51.89
CA ILE A 334 35.78 -18.65 50.46
C ILE A 334 34.54 -18.14 49.74
N GLN A 335 33.38 -18.79 50.00
CA GLN A 335 32.11 -18.32 49.45
C GLN A 335 31.78 -16.89 49.90
N LEU A 336 31.95 -16.59 51.21
CA LEU A 336 31.73 -15.24 51.76
C LEU A 336 32.64 -14.21 51.12
N GLN A 337 33.92 -14.56 50.86
CA GLN A 337 34.87 -13.68 50.19
C GLN A 337 34.46 -13.42 48.74
N SER A 338 33.98 -14.45 48.05
CA SER A 338 33.49 -14.33 46.68
C SER A 338 32.27 -13.42 46.62
N ILE A 339 31.32 -13.59 47.55
CA ILE A 339 30.13 -12.71 47.68
C ILE A 339 30.56 -11.25 47.92
N ASN A 340 31.49 -11.03 48.85
CA ASN A 340 32.00 -9.68 49.15
C ASN A 340 32.71 -9.06 47.93
N ASN A 341 33.43 -9.85 47.16
CA ASN A 341 34.14 -9.39 45.95
C ASN A 341 33.12 -9.05 44.88
N LEU A 342 32.11 -9.87 44.69
CA LEU A 342 31.01 -9.63 43.75
C LEU A 342 30.22 -8.38 44.14
N GLU A 343 29.91 -8.20 45.45
CA GLU A 343 29.24 -6.98 45.94
C GLU A 343 30.11 -5.73 45.66
N LYS A 344 31.41 -5.77 45.92
CA LYS A 344 32.34 -4.67 45.61
C LYS A 344 32.39 -4.39 44.08
N TYR A 345 32.37 -5.45 43.28
CA TYR A 345 32.38 -5.32 41.84
C TYR A 345 31.10 -4.65 41.33
N ILE A 346 29.93 -5.08 41.83
CA ILE A 346 28.66 -4.49 41.45
C ILE A 346 28.55 -3.00 41.87
N ILE A 347 29.12 -2.63 43.04
CA ILE A 347 29.12 -1.25 43.52
C ILE A 347 30.14 -0.39 42.75
N GLY A 348 31.31 -0.96 42.41
CA GLY A 348 32.43 -0.21 41.80
C GLY A 348 32.31 0.00 40.28
N SER A 349 31.51 -0.81 39.58
CA SER A 349 31.40 -0.76 38.09
C SER A 349 30.36 0.25 37.63
N LYS A 350 30.63 1.55 37.77
CA LYS A 350 29.71 2.61 37.33
C LYS A 350 29.65 2.82 35.80
N ASP A 351 30.74 2.54 35.07
CA ASP A 351 30.89 3.00 33.68
C ASP A 351 31.38 1.94 32.67
N SER A 352 31.51 0.68 33.04
CA SER A 352 31.97 -0.38 32.14
C SER A 352 31.00 -1.55 32.08
N LEU A 353 31.04 -2.27 30.99
CA LEU A 353 30.31 -3.53 30.79
C LEU A 353 30.53 -4.47 31.98
N PHE A 354 29.44 -4.87 32.60
CA PHE A 354 29.50 -5.77 33.75
C PHE A 354 29.73 -7.20 33.27
N LEU A 355 30.97 -7.65 33.35
CA LEU A 355 31.36 -9.04 33.18
C LEU A 355 32.01 -9.52 34.49
N PRO A 356 31.23 -10.07 35.44
CA PRO A 356 31.80 -10.62 36.64
C PRO A 356 32.71 -11.80 36.27
N PRO A 357 33.89 -11.93 36.84
CA PRO A 357 34.72 -13.13 36.62
C PRO A 357 33.90 -14.37 36.88
N ALA A 358 34.03 -15.37 35.98
CA ALA A 358 33.24 -16.62 36.04
C ALA A 358 33.38 -17.34 37.39
N VAL A 359 34.52 -17.12 38.12
CA VAL A 359 34.74 -17.68 39.43
C VAL A 359 33.74 -17.16 40.48
N TYR A 360 33.25 -15.96 40.37
CA TYR A 360 32.23 -15.43 41.29
C TYR A 360 30.84 -15.96 41.05
N LEU A 361 30.59 -16.48 39.84
CA LEU A 361 29.33 -17.07 39.42
C LEU A 361 29.37 -18.62 39.48
N SER A 362 30.54 -19.21 39.74
CA SER A 362 30.77 -20.68 39.69
C SER A 362 30.15 -21.48 40.83
N PHE A 363 29.47 -20.83 41.77
CA PHE A 363 28.81 -21.53 42.88
C PHE A 363 27.42 -22.12 42.55
N GLY A 364 27.06 -22.14 41.29
CA GLY A 364 25.80 -22.75 40.83
C GLY A 364 24.56 -21.97 41.22
N ASP A 365 24.73 -20.71 41.60
CA ASP A 365 23.62 -19.81 41.93
C ASP A 365 22.96 -19.25 40.68
N LYS A 366 21.90 -19.95 40.28
CA LYS A 366 21.11 -19.59 39.09
C LYS A 366 20.51 -18.18 39.14
N PHE A 367 20.24 -17.65 40.33
CA PHE A 367 19.71 -16.30 40.48
C PHE A 367 20.75 -15.25 40.13
N LEU A 368 21.97 -15.37 40.65
CA LEU A 368 23.06 -14.45 40.36
C LEU A 368 23.49 -14.52 38.90
N GLU A 369 23.57 -15.71 38.33
CA GLU A 369 23.91 -15.93 36.93
C GLU A 369 22.90 -15.28 35.97
N SER A 370 21.62 -15.49 36.22
CA SER A 370 20.54 -14.90 35.43
C SER A 370 20.50 -13.37 35.51
N ASN A 371 20.61 -12.82 36.74
CA ASN A 371 20.61 -11.36 36.93
C ASN A 371 21.87 -10.69 36.38
N ALA A 372 23.03 -11.34 36.44
CA ALA A 372 24.25 -10.84 35.86
C ALA A 372 24.16 -10.76 34.31
N ALA A 373 23.57 -11.78 33.69
CA ALA A 373 23.30 -11.77 32.24
C ALA A 373 22.34 -10.65 31.86
N GLN A 374 21.27 -10.47 32.64
CA GLN A 374 20.29 -9.41 32.39
C GLN A 374 20.87 -8.01 32.60
N LEU A 375 21.70 -7.84 33.62
CA LEU A 375 22.41 -6.58 33.88
C LEU A 375 23.34 -6.21 32.72
N PHE A 376 24.05 -7.17 32.16
CA PHE A 376 24.92 -6.97 31.00
C PHE A 376 24.17 -6.48 29.77
N LEU A 377 22.99 -7.06 29.52
CA LEU A 377 22.13 -6.67 28.40
C LEU A 377 21.63 -5.23 28.53
N LEU A 378 21.12 -4.89 29.72
CA LEU A 378 20.63 -3.53 29.98
C LEU A 378 21.75 -2.49 29.90
N GLN A 379 22.95 -2.82 30.32
CA GLN A 379 24.10 -1.92 30.18
C GLN A 379 24.50 -1.75 28.72
N THR A 380 24.43 -2.81 27.93
CA THR A 380 24.65 -2.74 26.48
C THR A 380 23.60 -1.84 25.82
N GLU A 381 22.32 -2.01 26.19
CA GLU A 381 21.21 -1.17 25.72
C GLU A 381 21.38 0.30 26.14
N TYR A 382 21.80 0.54 27.38
CA TYR A 382 22.07 1.89 27.87
C TYR A 382 23.20 2.58 27.08
N ASN A 383 24.28 1.87 26.81
CA ASN A 383 25.40 2.40 26.02
C ASN A 383 25.02 2.66 24.55
N GLN A 384 24.15 1.83 23.98
CA GLN A 384 23.60 2.07 22.63
C GLN A 384 22.72 3.31 22.60
N LEU A 385 21.87 3.47 23.59
CA LEU A 385 21.03 4.66 23.72
C LEU A 385 21.86 5.93 23.95
N LEU A 386 22.91 5.87 24.74
CA LEU A 386 23.85 6.99 24.95
C LEU A 386 24.46 7.52 23.66
N ASN A 387 24.72 6.61 22.71
CA ASN A 387 25.29 6.97 21.41
C ASN A 387 24.23 7.42 20.38
N THR A 388 22.94 7.12 20.64
CA THR A 388 21.86 7.34 19.64
C THR A 388 20.94 8.51 19.99
N VAL A 389 20.83 8.87 21.29
CA VAL A 389 19.88 9.89 21.74
C VAL A 389 20.57 10.98 22.59
N LYS A 390 19.98 12.18 22.61
CA LYS A 390 20.51 13.30 23.42
C LYS A 390 20.43 12.99 24.91
N PRO A 391 21.39 13.47 25.72
CA PRO A 391 21.34 13.40 27.18
C PRO A 391 20.00 13.97 27.71
N GLY A 392 19.29 13.20 28.54
CA GLY A 392 17.96 13.57 29.06
C GLY A 392 16.76 12.89 28.39
N HIS A 393 16.98 12.02 27.42
CA HIS A 393 15.90 11.23 26.80
C HIS A 393 15.27 10.25 27.81
N GLN A 394 13.93 10.19 27.84
CA GLN A 394 13.18 9.35 28.79
C GLN A 394 13.58 7.86 28.72
N GLY A 395 13.97 7.34 27.55
CA GLY A 395 14.46 5.97 27.37
C GLY A 395 15.72 5.67 28.18
N LEU A 396 16.68 6.62 28.28
CA LEU A 396 17.88 6.46 29.10
C LEU A 396 17.54 6.35 30.60
N ALA A 397 16.56 7.13 31.04
CA ALA A 397 16.10 7.09 32.44
C ALA A 397 15.43 5.72 32.77
N ILE A 398 14.64 5.19 31.89
CA ILE A 398 13.94 3.89 32.05
C ILE A 398 14.97 2.76 32.14
N VAL A 399 15.93 2.71 31.18
CA VAL A 399 16.96 1.66 31.18
C VAL A 399 17.88 1.78 32.38
N ASN A 400 18.26 3.01 32.76
CA ASN A 400 19.06 3.22 33.97
C ASN A 400 18.33 2.79 35.24
N GLN A 401 17.02 3.07 35.32
CA GLN A 401 16.18 2.63 36.44
C GLN A 401 16.08 1.09 36.50
N ALA A 402 16.00 0.42 35.34
CA ALA A 402 16.01 -1.03 35.26
C ALA A 402 17.38 -1.61 35.70
N ILE A 403 18.50 -1.01 35.30
CA ILE A 403 19.85 -1.34 35.75
C ILE A 403 19.95 -1.23 37.26
N ASP A 404 19.51 -0.10 37.81
CA ASP A 404 19.55 0.16 39.27
C ASP A 404 18.65 -0.81 40.04
N SER A 405 17.50 -1.19 39.46
CA SER A 405 16.61 -2.19 40.06
C SER A 405 17.28 -3.58 40.13
N ILE A 406 17.88 -4.03 39.03
CA ILE A 406 18.59 -5.33 39.04
C ILE A 406 19.79 -5.29 39.96
N ARG A 407 20.58 -4.23 39.95
CA ARG A 407 21.69 -4.05 40.89
C ARG A 407 21.22 -4.12 42.34
N SER A 408 20.14 -3.41 42.65
CA SER A 408 19.54 -3.43 43.98
C SER A 408 19.08 -4.82 44.40
N ASN A 409 18.43 -5.54 43.48
CA ASN A 409 17.95 -6.92 43.71
C ASN A 409 19.15 -7.87 43.96
N MET A 410 20.19 -7.77 43.15
CA MET A 410 21.41 -8.56 43.32
C MET A 410 22.10 -8.22 44.64
N LEU A 411 22.22 -6.96 44.96
CA LEU A 411 22.84 -6.50 46.24
C LEU A 411 22.04 -6.97 47.45
N ASN A 412 20.72 -6.91 47.42
CA ASN A 412 19.85 -7.42 48.45
C ASN A 412 19.97 -8.94 48.63
N TYR A 413 20.01 -9.67 47.53
CA TYR A 413 20.24 -11.12 47.52
C TYR A 413 21.61 -11.46 48.13
N LEU A 414 22.70 -10.81 47.68
CA LEU A 414 24.04 -10.99 48.22
C LEU A 414 24.14 -10.66 49.72
N ARG A 415 23.41 -9.63 50.17
CA ARG A 415 23.34 -9.31 51.62
C ARG A 415 22.65 -10.39 52.44
N ASN A 416 21.55 -10.95 51.90
CA ASN A 416 20.83 -12.03 52.56
C ASN A 416 21.67 -13.30 52.60
N ASP A 417 22.28 -13.68 51.44
CA ASP A 417 23.14 -14.84 51.37
C ASP A 417 24.40 -14.70 52.28
N ARG A 418 25.04 -13.50 52.25
CA ARG A 418 26.11 -13.19 53.17
C ARG A 418 25.68 -13.36 54.63
N THR A 419 24.50 -12.98 54.99
CA THR A 419 23.99 -13.13 56.36
C THR A 419 23.79 -14.61 56.73
N ALA A 420 23.22 -15.42 55.81
CA ALA A 420 23.05 -16.87 55.97
C ALA A 420 24.39 -17.60 56.14
N ILE A 421 25.34 -17.28 55.26
CA ILE A 421 26.69 -17.85 55.31
C ILE A 421 27.40 -17.44 56.62
N LYS A 422 27.33 -16.17 57.05
CA LYS A 422 27.89 -15.75 58.33
C LYS A 422 27.30 -16.50 59.51
N GLN A 423 25.98 -16.73 59.48
CA GLN A 423 25.33 -17.52 60.51
C GLN A 423 25.78 -18.97 60.52
N SER A 424 25.92 -19.59 59.35
CA SER A 424 26.51 -20.93 59.20
C SER A 424 27.96 -21.03 59.69
N ILE A 425 28.79 -20.01 59.34
CA ILE A 425 30.17 -19.93 59.85
C ILE A 425 30.18 -19.82 61.39
N LYS A 426 29.26 -19.01 61.98
CA LYS A 426 29.14 -18.89 63.44
C LYS A 426 28.76 -20.21 64.06
N SER A 427 27.78 -20.93 63.55
CA SER A 427 27.36 -22.26 64.03
C SER A 427 28.54 -23.25 63.98
N LEU A 428 29.18 -23.38 62.81
CA LEU A 428 30.36 -24.27 62.65
C LEU A 428 31.54 -23.87 63.57
N SER A 429 31.69 -22.55 63.83
CA SER A 429 32.70 -22.08 64.79
C SER A 429 32.38 -22.50 66.21
N GLN A 430 31.12 -22.53 66.63
CA GLN A 430 30.72 -23.02 67.93
C GLN A 430 30.93 -24.51 68.06
N GLU A 431 30.57 -25.34 67.00
CA GLU A 431 30.84 -26.78 67.05
C GLU A 431 32.33 -27.07 67.07
N ARG A 432 33.11 -26.35 66.25
CA ARG A 432 34.58 -26.45 66.24
C ARG A 432 35.17 -26.13 67.63
N ASP A 433 34.69 -25.05 68.30
CA ASP A 433 35.26 -24.64 69.55
C ASP A 433 34.90 -25.58 70.73
N THR A 434 33.70 -26.24 70.64
CA THR A 434 33.33 -27.35 71.57
C THR A 434 34.32 -28.53 71.39
N THR A 435 34.57 -28.93 70.12
CA THR A 435 35.56 -30.02 69.86
C THR A 435 36.98 -29.64 70.27
N LYS A 436 37.34 -28.32 70.05
CA LYS A 436 38.60 -27.75 70.50
C LYS A 436 38.79 -27.83 72.03
N ASN A 437 37.74 -27.65 72.84
CA ASN A 437 37.79 -27.74 74.30
C ASN A 437 38.04 -29.19 74.75
N GLN A 438 37.54 -30.15 74.04
CA GLN A 438 37.86 -31.58 74.21
C GLN A 438 39.31 -31.89 73.85
N ILE A 439 39.92 -31.23 72.91
CA ILE A 439 41.35 -31.31 72.52
C ILE A 439 42.27 -30.65 73.50
N LYS A 440 41.76 -29.70 74.31
CA LYS A 440 42.60 -29.00 75.31
C LYS A 440 43.26 -29.90 76.36
N THR A 441 42.83 -31.09 76.51
CA THR A 441 43.45 -32.11 77.41
C THR A 441 44.74 -32.71 76.86
N ILE A 442 45.07 -32.41 75.59
CA ILE A 442 46.26 -32.93 74.85
C ILE A 442 47.51 -32.04 75.21
N PRO A 443 48.69 -32.59 75.35
CA PRO A 443 49.92 -31.85 75.67
C PRO A 443 50.21 -30.73 74.66
N ALA A 444 50.76 -29.61 75.19
CA ALA A 444 50.95 -28.38 74.34
C ALA A 444 51.76 -28.58 73.08
N LYS A 445 52.74 -29.46 73.06
CA LYS A 445 53.60 -29.83 71.88
C LYS A 445 52.78 -30.55 70.75
N GLN A 446 51.91 -31.44 71.21
CA GLN A 446 51.03 -32.20 70.23
C GLN A 446 50.03 -31.20 69.62
N ARG A 447 49.53 -30.29 70.37
CA ARG A 447 48.63 -29.22 69.89
C ARG A 447 49.28 -28.32 68.81
N GLY A 448 50.53 -27.98 69.06
CA GLY A 448 51.27 -27.18 68.06
C GLY A 448 51.42 -27.88 66.72
N LEU A 449 51.85 -29.16 66.74
CA LEU A 449 52.00 -29.99 65.54
C LEU A 449 50.68 -30.13 64.76
N ILE A 450 49.63 -30.47 65.49
CA ILE A 450 48.29 -30.63 64.89
C ILE A 450 47.79 -29.34 64.25
N ASN A 451 48.07 -28.18 64.88
CA ASN A 451 47.64 -26.92 64.27
C ASN A 451 48.36 -26.61 62.92
N ILE A 452 49.68 -26.96 62.88
CA ILE A 452 50.50 -26.78 61.68
C ILE A 452 50.02 -27.78 60.57
N GLU A 453 49.86 -29.08 60.90
CA GLU A 453 49.37 -30.09 59.98
C GLU A 453 47.98 -29.80 59.49
N ARG A 454 47.11 -29.29 60.35
CA ARG A 454 45.78 -28.84 59.94
C ARG A 454 45.86 -27.73 58.91
N LYS A 455 46.63 -26.66 59.20
CA LYS A 455 46.78 -25.54 58.26
C LYS A 455 47.34 -26.00 56.93
N ARG A 456 48.34 -26.90 56.96
CA ARG A 456 48.91 -27.50 55.73
C ARG A 456 47.87 -28.26 54.94
N ARG A 457 47.12 -29.17 55.62
CA ARG A 457 46.12 -30.01 54.98
C ARG A 457 45.00 -29.19 54.35
N VAL A 458 44.54 -28.14 55.00
CA VAL A 458 43.54 -27.24 54.46
C VAL A 458 44.04 -26.48 53.22
N ASN A 459 45.32 -26.02 53.22
CA ASN A 459 45.87 -25.38 52.05
C ASN A 459 46.17 -26.38 50.91
N GLU A 460 46.51 -27.62 51.27
CA GLU A 460 46.68 -28.72 50.33
C GLU A 460 45.34 -29.05 49.62
N ASP A 461 44.25 -29.17 50.41
CA ASP A 461 42.90 -29.36 49.87
C ASP A 461 42.47 -28.19 48.94
N LEU A 462 42.79 -26.97 49.34
CA LEU A 462 42.56 -25.79 48.51
C LEU A 462 43.40 -25.80 47.23
N TYR A 463 44.68 -26.23 47.32
CA TYR A 463 45.54 -26.37 46.15
C TYR A 463 44.99 -27.41 45.16
N VAL A 464 44.56 -28.59 45.66
CA VAL A 464 43.94 -29.63 44.87
C VAL A 464 42.63 -29.14 44.21
N PHE A 465 41.81 -28.39 44.96
CA PHE A 465 40.61 -27.77 44.43
C PHE A 465 40.93 -26.81 43.31
N LEU A 466 41.90 -25.90 43.51
CA LEU A 466 42.32 -24.93 42.48
C LEU A 466 42.93 -25.65 41.26
N LEU A 467 43.70 -26.71 41.46
CA LEU A 467 44.27 -27.51 40.37
C LEU A 467 43.17 -28.21 39.53
N LYS A 468 42.14 -28.75 40.21
CA LYS A 468 40.96 -29.33 39.55
C LYS A 468 40.21 -28.25 38.76
N GLN A 469 40.01 -27.08 39.35
CA GLN A 469 39.31 -25.95 38.69
C GLN A 469 40.12 -25.42 37.49
N ARG A 470 41.47 -25.35 37.64
CA ARG A 470 42.36 -25.01 36.53
C ARG A 470 42.22 -25.99 35.36
N ALA A 471 42.27 -27.28 35.67
CA ALA A 471 42.17 -28.34 34.68
C ALA A 471 40.80 -28.27 33.96
N ASN A 472 39.71 -28.06 34.69
CA ASN A 472 38.37 -27.87 34.12
C ASN A 472 38.29 -26.65 33.22
N THR A 473 38.89 -25.52 33.63
CA THR A 473 38.89 -24.28 32.83
C THR A 473 39.77 -24.40 31.58
N VAL A 474 40.90 -25.10 31.66
CA VAL A 474 41.75 -25.43 30.49
C VAL A 474 41.00 -26.34 29.49
N ILE A 475 40.31 -27.36 29.98
CA ILE A 475 39.46 -28.22 29.15
C ILE A 475 38.34 -27.40 28.51
N ALA A 476 37.65 -26.54 29.30
CA ALA A 476 36.60 -25.65 28.81
C ALA A 476 37.13 -24.69 27.75
N ARG A 477 38.30 -24.11 27.92
CA ARG A 477 38.97 -23.25 26.93
C ARG A 477 39.33 -24.02 25.65
N ALA A 478 39.81 -25.27 25.74
CA ALA A 478 40.14 -26.09 24.58
C ALA A 478 38.89 -26.57 23.82
N ALA A 479 37.77 -26.69 24.53
CA ALA A 479 36.47 -27.10 23.98
C ALA A 479 35.61 -25.95 23.50
N ILE A 480 36.12 -24.71 23.43
CA ILE A 480 35.37 -23.55 22.94
C ILE A 480 35.03 -23.79 21.46
N ILE A 481 33.77 -24.14 21.22
CA ILE A 481 33.16 -24.24 19.90
C ILE A 481 32.15 -23.07 19.80
N PRO A 482 32.02 -22.41 18.62
CA PRO A 482 30.97 -21.42 18.45
C PRO A 482 29.61 -22.02 18.82
N LEU A 483 28.91 -21.42 19.75
CA LEU A 483 27.53 -21.82 20.07
C LEU A 483 26.59 -21.50 18.92
N THR A 484 26.97 -20.48 18.13
CA THR A 484 26.21 -20.05 16.96
C THR A 484 26.78 -20.71 15.71
N LYS A 485 25.93 -21.34 14.94
CA LYS A 485 26.30 -21.93 13.65
C LYS A 485 25.35 -21.38 12.58
N VAL A 486 25.93 -21.00 11.45
CA VAL A 486 25.17 -20.65 10.25
C VAL A 486 24.54 -21.93 9.70
N ILE A 487 23.20 -21.96 9.60
CA ILE A 487 22.45 -23.05 8.97
C ILE A 487 22.41 -22.82 7.47
N GLU A 488 22.04 -21.60 7.09
CA GLU A 488 21.93 -21.16 5.70
C GLU A 488 22.72 -19.88 5.52
N ARG A 489 23.62 -19.88 4.52
CA ARG A 489 24.32 -18.66 4.11
C ARG A 489 23.34 -17.68 3.53
N ALA A 490 23.69 -16.40 3.56
CA ALA A 490 22.85 -15.36 3.07
C ALA A 490 22.52 -15.56 1.58
N ARG A 491 21.22 -15.55 1.27
CA ARG A 491 20.68 -15.67 -0.09
C ARG A 491 19.62 -14.62 -0.32
N SER A 492 19.54 -14.15 -1.56
CA SER A 492 18.46 -13.25 -1.96
C SER A 492 17.16 -14.05 -2.13
N ASN A 493 16.09 -13.55 -1.52
CA ASN A 493 14.72 -14.09 -1.64
C ASN A 493 13.94 -13.45 -2.79
N GLY A 494 14.59 -12.59 -3.59
CA GLY A 494 13.96 -11.89 -4.70
C GLY A 494 13.43 -10.51 -4.33
N ILE A 495 12.56 -9.96 -5.18
CA ILE A 495 12.01 -8.60 -5.03
C ILE A 495 10.87 -8.62 -4.02
N ILE A 496 11.00 -7.79 -2.95
CA ILE A 496 9.92 -7.58 -1.97
C ILE A 496 9.08 -6.36 -2.34
N ARG A 497 9.71 -5.29 -2.81
CA ARG A 497 9.08 -4.01 -3.15
C ARG A 497 9.65 -3.46 -4.46
N PRO A 498 8.86 -2.74 -5.24
CA PRO A 498 7.42 -2.56 -5.10
C PRO A 498 6.64 -3.82 -5.54
N ASP A 499 5.50 -4.04 -4.91
CA ASP A 499 4.53 -5.00 -5.44
C ASP A 499 3.89 -4.39 -6.69
N ARG A 500 4.43 -4.74 -7.86
CA ARG A 500 3.98 -4.21 -9.15
C ARG A 500 2.51 -4.46 -9.41
N THR A 501 2.01 -5.59 -8.95
CA THR A 501 0.60 -5.96 -9.13
C THR A 501 -0.31 -5.04 -8.34
N LYS A 502 0.03 -4.72 -7.08
CA LYS A 502 -0.74 -3.77 -6.26
C LYS A 502 -0.75 -2.36 -6.85
N ILE A 503 0.40 -1.90 -7.38
CA ILE A 503 0.50 -0.59 -8.04
C ILE A 503 -0.43 -0.57 -9.26
N ILE A 504 -0.38 -1.58 -10.12
CA ILE A 504 -1.24 -1.66 -11.31
C ILE A 504 -2.72 -1.70 -10.90
N TYR A 505 -3.09 -2.50 -9.90
CA TYR A 505 -4.48 -2.55 -9.42
C TYR A 505 -4.95 -1.22 -8.85
N LEU A 506 -4.08 -0.49 -8.13
CA LEU A 506 -4.40 0.85 -7.64
C LEU A 506 -4.70 1.82 -8.80
N PHE A 507 -3.85 1.84 -9.83
CA PHE A 507 -4.06 2.68 -11.01
C PHE A 507 -5.31 2.28 -11.80
N VAL A 508 -5.56 0.99 -11.99
CA VAL A 508 -6.77 0.49 -12.65
C VAL A 508 -8.02 0.85 -11.85
N GLY A 509 -7.99 0.68 -10.53
CA GLY A 509 -9.11 1.05 -9.66
C GLY A 509 -9.43 2.55 -9.72
N THR A 510 -8.41 3.40 -9.65
CA THR A 510 -8.58 4.86 -9.78
C THR A 510 -9.05 5.27 -11.18
N GLY A 511 -8.52 4.64 -12.24
CA GLY A 511 -8.94 4.90 -13.60
C GLY A 511 -10.40 4.52 -13.85
N LEU A 512 -10.85 3.39 -13.34
CA LEU A 512 -12.25 2.96 -13.43
C LEU A 512 -13.17 3.86 -12.60
N ALA A 513 -12.74 4.33 -11.43
CA ALA A 513 -13.51 5.28 -10.62
C ALA A 513 -13.71 6.61 -11.37
N ILE A 514 -12.65 7.14 -11.99
CA ILE A 514 -12.73 8.37 -12.81
C ILE A 514 -13.67 8.15 -14.01
N ALA A 515 -13.55 7.02 -14.69
CA ALA A 515 -14.44 6.68 -15.82
C ALA A 515 -15.90 6.63 -15.39
N LEU A 516 -16.19 6.06 -14.23
CA LEU A 516 -17.54 5.98 -13.67
C LEU A 516 -18.10 7.37 -13.37
N ILE A 517 -17.29 8.25 -12.75
CA ILE A 517 -17.68 9.64 -12.49
C ILE A 517 -18.01 10.36 -13.80
N ILE A 518 -17.19 10.20 -14.85
CA ILE A 518 -17.43 10.83 -16.16
C ILE A 518 -18.70 10.27 -16.80
N ILE A 519 -18.94 8.96 -16.70
CA ILE A 519 -20.17 8.34 -17.21
C ILE A 519 -21.39 8.89 -16.49
N VAL A 520 -21.34 9.08 -15.17
CA VAL A 520 -22.43 9.65 -14.37
C VAL A 520 -22.67 11.13 -14.75
N ILE A 521 -21.62 11.92 -14.81
CA ILE A 521 -21.73 13.33 -15.26
C ILE A 521 -22.36 13.39 -16.65
N ARG A 522 -21.88 12.58 -17.59
CA ARG A 522 -22.44 12.52 -18.95
C ARG A 522 -23.90 12.07 -18.96
N ALA A 523 -24.28 11.14 -18.12
CA ALA A 523 -25.66 10.65 -18.02
C ALA A 523 -26.61 11.72 -17.49
N ILE A 524 -26.13 12.58 -16.58
CA ILE A 524 -26.93 13.68 -16.01
C ILE A 524 -27.07 14.84 -17.00
N TYR A 525 -25.97 15.27 -17.62
CA TYR A 525 -25.97 16.49 -18.46
C TYR A 525 -26.41 16.23 -19.92
N PHE A 526 -26.30 15.01 -20.44
CA PHE A 526 -26.60 14.66 -21.84
C PHE A 526 -27.73 13.65 -21.97
N ASP A 527 -28.69 13.63 -21.03
CA ASP A 527 -29.86 12.76 -21.06
C ASP A 527 -30.84 13.26 -22.13
N ARG A 528 -30.79 12.64 -23.32
CA ARG A 528 -31.68 12.95 -24.44
C ARG A 528 -32.87 12.01 -24.48
N ILE A 529 -34.02 12.51 -24.96
CA ILE A 529 -35.18 11.66 -25.20
C ILE A 529 -35.02 11.06 -26.59
N GLU A 530 -34.76 9.76 -26.69
CA GLU A 530 -34.43 9.08 -27.94
C GLU A 530 -35.59 8.21 -28.48
N SER A 531 -36.65 7.96 -27.70
CA SER A 531 -37.73 7.08 -28.07
C SER A 531 -39.09 7.50 -27.51
N TYR A 532 -40.15 7.01 -28.18
CA TYR A 532 -41.55 7.19 -27.74
C TYR A 532 -41.77 6.67 -26.31
N ASP A 533 -41.24 5.49 -25.99
CA ASP A 533 -41.40 4.86 -24.68
C ASP A 533 -40.73 5.68 -23.55
N GLU A 534 -39.59 6.33 -23.84
CA GLU A 534 -38.94 7.24 -22.91
C GLU A 534 -39.77 8.52 -22.69
N LEU A 535 -40.30 9.12 -23.77
CA LEU A 535 -41.15 10.28 -23.67
C LEU A 535 -42.44 9.94 -22.88
N LYS A 536 -43.07 8.82 -23.18
CA LYS A 536 -44.29 8.33 -22.52
C LYS A 536 -44.05 8.06 -21.02
N ALA A 537 -42.84 7.60 -20.65
CA ALA A 537 -42.50 7.38 -19.26
C ALA A 537 -42.17 8.67 -18.49
N ALA A 538 -41.83 9.74 -19.23
CA ALA A 538 -41.38 11.03 -18.68
C ALA A 538 -42.48 12.09 -18.63
N THR A 539 -43.63 11.91 -19.32
CA THR A 539 -44.74 12.87 -19.35
C THR A 539 -46.11 12.20 -19.24
N SER A 540 -47.05 12.90 -18.58
CA SER A 540 -48.46 12.54 -18.57
C SER A 540 -49.26 13.25 -19.69
N LEU A 541 -48.65 14.21 -20.40
CA LEU A 541 -49.27 14.95 -21.50
C LEU A 541 -49.42 14.05 -22.73
N PRO A 542 -50.44 14.26 -23.56
CA PRO A 542 -50.70 13.46 -24.79
C PRO A 542 -49.49 13.48 -25.74
N ILE A 543 -49.15 12.35 -26.31
CA ILE A 543 -48.21 12.21 -27.43
C ILE A 543 -49.02 11.94 -28.69
N VAL A 544 -49.05 12.90 -29.59
CA VAL A 544 -49.87 12.88 -30.80
C VAL A 544 -49.29 11.92 -31.85
N GLY A 545 -47.98 11.81 -31.91
CA GLY A 545 -47.34 10.85 -32.77
C GLY A 545 -45.82 10.98 -32.82
N GLU A 546 -45.20 10.03 -33.51
CA GLU A 546 -43.78 10.01 -33.79
C GLU A 546 -43.52 10.09 -35.29
N ILE A 547 -42.58 10.96 -35.68
CA ILE A 547 -42.15 11.13 -37.07
C ILE A 547 -40.81 10.41 -37.27
N ILE A 548 -40.83 9.42 -38.15
CA ILE A 548 -39.65 8.57 -38.43
C ILE A 548 -38.66 9.40 -39.26
N ARG A 549 -37.35 9.27 -38.91
CA ARG A 549 -36.27 9.86 -39.65
C ARG A 549 -35.97 9.10 -40.91
N SER A 550 -35.95 9.80 -42.08
CA SER A 550 -35.34 9.29 -43.31
C SER A 550 -34.05 10.08 -43.62
N LYS A 551 -33.06 9.37 -44.22
CA LYS A 551 -31.82 9.97 -44.67
C LYS A 551 -31.97 10.72 -46.03
N ASP A 552 -32.98 10.36 -46.79
CA ASP A 552 -33.18 10.76 -48.20
C ASP A 552 -34.03 12.01 -48.35
N VAL A 553 -34.57 12.55 -47.22
CA VAL A 553 -35.47 13.68 -47.24
C VAL A 553 -34.76 14.90 -46.67
N GLY A 554 -34.62 15.98 -47.43
CA GLY A 554 -34.12 17.25 -46.96
C GLY A 554 -35.10 17.87 -45.94
N ASP A 555 -34.63 18.78 -45.12
CA ASP A 555 -35.29 19.33 -43.93
C ASP A 555 -36.64 20.06 -44.22
N LEU A 556 -36.97 20.38 -45.44
CA LEU A 556 -38.16 21.18 -45.84
C LEU A 556 -39.00 20.58 -46.97
N LYS A 557 -38.75 19.34 -47.41
CA LYS A 557 -39.57 18.70 -48.46
C LYS A 557 -40.96 18.33 -47.99
N VAL A 558 -41.98 18.51 -48.84
CA VAL A 558 -43.36 18.00 -48.61
C VAL A 558 -43.34 16.50 -48.90
N VAL A 559 -42.95 15.72 -47.91
CA VAL A 559 -42.76 14.29 -48.01
C VAL A 559 -44.04 13.57 -48.34
N VAL A 560 -45.15 14.07 -47.80
CA VAL A 560 -46.50 13.49 -48.01
C VAL A 560 -46.91 13.57 -49.47
N ASP A 561 -46.36 14.54 -50.21
CA ASP A 561 -46.64 14.72 -51.62
C ASP A 561 -45.61 13.99 -52.50
N TYR A 562 -44.32 14.07 -52.13
CA TYR A 562 -43.21 13.49 -52.86
C TYR A 562 -43.17 11.94 -52.79
N ASP A 563 -43.43 11.36 -51.60
CA ASP A 563 -43.46 9.91 -51.41
C ASP A 563 -44.60 9.52 -50.47
N PRO A 564 -45.85 9.45 -51.02
CA PRO A 564 -47.05 9.22 -50.20
C PRO A 564 -47.04 7.85 -49.50
N LYS A 565 -46.23 6.87 -49.94
CA LYS A 565 -46.16 5.52 -49.37
C LYS A 565 -45.05 5.35 -48.37
N SER A 566 -44.27 6.40 -48.14
CA SER A 566 -43.13 6.38 -47.19
C SER A 566 -43.58 6.17 -45.75
N ALA A 567 -42.67 5.63 -44.94
CA ALA A 567 -42.91 5.48 -43.50
C ALA A 567 -43.11 6.88 -42.80
N ILE A 568 -42.52 7.95 -43.35
CA ILE A 568 -42.72 9.30 -42.84
C ILE A 568 -44.15 9.77 -43.17
N ALA A 569 -44.60 9.55 -44.40
CA ALA A 569 -45.99 9.93 -44.77
C ALA A 569 -46.99 9.20 -43.88
N GLU A 570 -46.73 7.94 -43.56
CA GLU A 570 -47.57 7.15 -42.63
C GLU A 570 -47.51 7.69 -41.19
N SER A 571 -46.37 8.13 -40.77
CA SER A 571 -46.22 8.84 -39.48
C SER A 571 -47.14 10.08 -39.43
N PHE A 572 -47.16 10.89 -40.48
CA PHE A 572 -48.07 12.08 -40.55
C PHE A 572 -49.56 11.72 -40.62
N ARG A 573 -49.93 10.58 -41.26
CA ARG A 573 -51.30 10.10 -41.21
C ARG A 573 -51.71 9.74 -39.79
N THR A 574 -50.81 9.13 -39.05
CA THR A 574 -51.06 8.79 -37.62
C THR A 574 -51.22 10.07 -36.80
N VAL A 575 -50.35 11.08 -36.99
CA VAL A 575 -50.45 12.38 -36.32
C VAL A 575 -51.76 13.04 -36.67
N ARG A 576 -52.18 13.07 -37.95
CA ARG A 576 -53.49 13.58 -38.40
C ARG A 576 -54.64 12.89 -37.65
N THR A 577 -54.68 11.57 -37.59
CA THR A 577 -55.77 10.81 -36.95
C THR A 577 -55.83 11.14 -35.45
N ASN A 578 -54.70 11.16 -34.77
CA ASN A 578 -54.65 11.49 -33.34
C ASN A 578 -55.00 12.96 -33.04
N LEU A 579 -54.64 13.87 -33.95
CA LEU A 579 -55.04 15.30 -33.88
C LEU A 579 -56.54 15.46 -33.97
N GLN A 580 -57.22 14.68 -34.85
CA GLN A 580 -58.68 14.71 -34.96
C GLN A 580 -59.35 14.28 -33.64
N PHE A 581 -58.76 13.26 -32.94
CA PHE A 581 -59.28 12.89 -31.61
C PHE A 581 -59.09 14.03 -30.58
N MET A 582 -57.99 14.81 -30.65
CA MET A 582 -57.76 15.93 -29.73
C MET A 582 -58.73 17.10 -30.01
N LEU A 583 -59.16 17.31 -31.22
CA LEU A 583 -60.13 18.34 -31.60
C LEU A 583 -61.58 17.95 -31.21
N GLY A 584 -61.84 16.63 -30.97
CA GLY A 584 -63.17 16.15 -30.61
C GLY A 584 -64.19 16.37 -31.76
N ASP A 585 -65.35 16.87 -31.41
CA ASP A 585 -66.45 17.10 -32.35
C ASP A 585 -66.26 18.30 -33.27
N LYS A 586 -65.14 19.11 -33.08
CA LYS A 586 -64.88 20.26 -33.92
C LYS A 586 -64.41 19.82 -35.32
N GLN A 587 -65.13 20.14 -36.34
CA GLN A 587 -64.76 19.87 -37.73
C GLN A 587 -63.71 20.85 -38.29
N LYS A 588 -63.47 21.95 -37.60
CA LYS A 588 -62.49 23.00 -37.90
C LYS A 588 -61.56 23.26 -36.72
N GLY A 589 -60.28 23.59 -36.94
CA GLY A 589 -59.38 23.85 -35.86
C GLY A 589 -58.17 24.69 -36.22
N LEU A 590 -57.84 25.62 -35.29
CA LEU A 590 -56.55 26.33 -35.28
C LEU A 590 -55.53 25.50 -34.53
N ILE A 591 -54.43 25.13 -35.18
CA ILE A 591 -53.39 24.25 -34.64
C ILE A 591 -52.04 24.97 -34.69
N LEU A 592 -51.43 25.16 -33.52
CA LEU A 592 -50.16 25.83 -33.40
C LEU A 592 -49.04 24.80 -33.23
N LEU A 593 -47.97 24.92 -34.00
CA LEU A 593 -46.77 24.10 -33.83
C LEU A 593 -45.60 24.98 -33.31
N THR A 594 -44.97 24.48 -32.26
CA THR A 594 -43.81 25.09 -31.68
C THR A 594 -42.80 24.04 -31.18
N SER A 595 -41.66 24.46 -30.65
CA SER A 595 -40.68 23.59 -30.05
C SER A 595 -39.91 24.30 -28.94
N ASN A 596 -39.05 23.60 -28.19
CA ASN A 596 -38.21 24.26 -27.20
C ASN A 596 -37.00 24.96 -27.86
N ASN A 597 -36.35 24.27 -28.79
CA ASN A 597 -35.10 24.76 -29.40
C ASN A 597 -35.22 24.87 -30.92
N PRO A 598 -34.37 25.70 -31.55
CA PRO A 598 -34.27 25.72 -33.03
C PRO A 598 -33.77 24.34 -33.56
N GLY A 599 -34.23 23.99 -34.74
CA GLY A 599 -33.78 22.74 -35.40
C GLY A 599 -34.52 21.48 -34.96
N GLU A 600 -35.56 21.56 -34.13
CA GLU A 600 -36.38 20.42 -33.73
C GLU A 600 -37.35 19.95 -34.83
N GLY A 601 -37.45 20.71 -35.97
CA GLY A 601 -38.25 20.33 -37.13
C GLY A 601 -39.67 20.80 -37.11
N LYS A 602 -40.00 21.92 -36.40
CA LYS A 602 -41.32 22.54 -36.35
C LYS A 602 -41.92 22.76 -37.77
N THR A 603 -41.22 23.60 -38.57
CA THR A 603 -41.64 23.99 -39.91
C THR A 603 -41.82 22.76 -40.81
N PHE A 604 -40.92 21.76 -40.71
CA PHE A 604 -41.09 20.47 -41.41
C PHE A 604 -42.40 19.76 -41.02
N CYS A 605 -42.67 19.71 -39.70
CA CYS A 605 -43.90 19.10 -39.18
C CYS A 605 -45.11 19.93 -39.56
N SER A 606 -45.04 21.29 -39.55
CA SER A 606 -46.14 22.19 -39.93
C SER A 606 -46.54 22.01 -41.38
N ILE A 607 -45.56 22.04 -42.31
CA ILE A 607 -45.78 21.87 -43.74
C ILE A 607 -46.38 20.52 -44.06
N ASN A 608 -45.80 19.44 -43.53
CA ASN A 608 -46.25 18.09 -43.84
C ASN A 608 -47.59 17.75 -43.17
N LEU A 609 -47.90 18.31 -41.97
CA LEU A 609 -49.18 18.17 -41.32
C LEU A 609 -50.25 18.94 -42.12
N ALA A 610 -49.97 20.14 -42.60
CA ALA A 610 -50.85 20.90 -43.46
C ALA A 610 -51.14 20.17 -44.75
N ALA A 611 -50.12 19.65 -45.41
CA ALA A 611 -50.23 18.89 -46.64
C ALA A 611 -51.05 17.60 -46.47
N ILE A 612 -50.89 16.85 -45.38
CA ILE A 612 -51.65 15.59 -45.14
C ILE A 612 -53.14 15.87 -44.84
N LEU A 613 -53.45 17.03 -44.20
CA LEU A 613 -54.80 17.45 -43.94
C LEU A 613 -55.50 17.88 -45.26
N ALA A 614 -54.81 18.67 -46.09
CA ALA A 614 -55.27 19.11 -47.40
C ALA A 614 -55.53 17.91 -48.33
N LYS A 615 -54.59 16.95 -48.42
CA LYS A 615 -54.78 15.68 -49.18
C LYS A 615 -55.94 14.82 -48.66
N GLY A 616 -56.37 15.06 -47.42
CA GLY A 616 -57.58 14.49 -46.84
C GLY A 616 -58.86 15.15 -47.28
N GLY A 617 -58.83 16.08 -48.27
CA GLY A 617 -59.98 16.82 -48.80
C GLY A 617 -60.43 17.96 -47.89
N LYS A 618 -59.61 18.43 -46.95
CA LYS A 618 -59.91 19.54 -46.05
C LYS A 618 -59.25 20.83 -46.53
N ARG A 619 -59.98 21.92 -46.58
CA ARG A 619 -59.41 23.22 -46.89
C ARG A 619 -58.50 23.63 -45.76
N THR A 620 -57.19 23.69 -46.06
CA THR A 620 -56.19 23.94 -45.08
C THR A 620 -55.35 25.16 -45.43
N VAL A 621 -55.01 25.95 -44.45
CA VAL A 621 -54.04 27.04 -44.62
C VAL A 621 -52.89 26.89 -43.63
N ILE A 622 -51.66 27.06 -44.08
CA ILE A 622 -50.48 27.20 -43.22
C ILE A 622 -50.08 28.66 -43.08
N MET A 623 -49.97 29.15 -41.87
CA MET A 623 -49.51 30.51 -41.55
C MET A 623 -48.11 30.51 -40.99
N GLU A 624 -47.21 31.23 -41.62
CA GLU A 624 -45.83 31.38 -41.15
C GLU A 624 -45.69 32.52 -40.16
N LEU A 625 -45.72 32.21 -38.88
CA LEU A 625 -45.57 33.17 -37.79
C LEU A 625 -44.17 33.09 -37.15
N ASP A 626 -43.21 32.35 -37.67
CA ASP A 626 -41.80 32.53 -37.36
C ASP A 626 -41.24 33.73 -38.16
N LEU A 627 -41.63 34.92 -37.71
CA LEU A 627 -41.26 36.19 -38.35
C LEU A 627 -39.76 36.49 -38.21
N HIS A 628 -39.00 35.75 -37.38
CA HIS A 628 -37.59 35.90 -37.17
C HIS A 628 -36.73 35.10 -38.17
N LYS A 629 -37.16 33.88 -38.49
CA LYS A 629 -36.48 32.99 -39.44
C LYS A 629 -37.50 32.22 -40.32
N PRO A 630 -38.19 32.94 -41.21
CA PRO A 630 -39.19 32.32 -42.08
C PRO A 630 -38.60 31.21 -42.94
N ARG A 631 -39.26 30.07 -43.01
CA ARG A 631 -38.82 28.88 -43.79
C ARG A 631 -39.93 28.19 -44.60
N VAL A 632 -41.18 28.49 -44.34
CA VAL A 632 -42.30 27.90 -45.03
C VAL A 632 -42.27 28.26 -46.54
N GLN A 633 -41.86 29.49 -46.83
CA GLN A 633 -41.64 29.97 -48.20
C GLN A 633 -40.73 29.08 -48.98
N ARG A 634 -39.60 28.66 -48.39
CA ARG A 634 -38.65 27.72 -49.03
C ARG A 634 -39.20 26.32 -49.13
N GLY A 635 -39.95 25.88 -48.11
CA GLY A 635 -40.48 24.52 -48.05
C GLY A 635 -41.56 24.24 -49.08
N LEU A 636 -42.35 25.25 -49.40
CA LEU A 636 -43.45 25.19 -50.40
C LEU A 636 -43.10 25.83 -51.74
N ALA A 637 -41.84 26.33 -51.92
CA ALA A 637 -41.34 26.92 -53.14
C ALA A 637 -42.21 28.10 -53.65
N ILE A 638 -42.71 28.95 -52.75
CA ILE A 638 -43.51 30.12 -53.00
C ILE A 638 -42.66 31.38 -52.75
N GLU A 639 -42.50 32.21 -53.78
CA GLU A 639 -41.76 33.49 -53.63
C GLU A 639 -42.77 34.65 -53.64
N SER A 640 -42.85 35.38 -52.52
CA SER A 640 -43.65 36.58 -52.43
C SER A 640 -43.07 37.55 -51.43
N GLN A 641 -43.21 38.85 -51.70
CA GLN A 641 -42.89 39.94 -50.78
C GLN A 641 -44.16 40.36 -49.94
N LEU A 642 -45.30 39.80 -50.24
CA LEU A 642 -46.50 40.01 -49.44
C LEU A 642 -46.66 38.91 -48.42
N GLY A 643 -47.14 39.25 -47.24
CA GLY A 643 -47.38 38.33 -46.17
C GLY A 643 -47.95 39.01 -44.92
N ILE A 644 -47.85 38.33 -43.78
CA ILE A 644 -48.45 38.79 -42.51
C ILE A 644 -47.94 40.16 -42.09
N SER A 645 -46.65 40.43 -42.29
CA SER A 645 -46.02 41.70 -41.92
C SER A 645 -46.61 42.83 -42.76
N THR A 646 -46.81 42.66 -44.06
CA THR A 646 -47.40 43.70 -44.97
C THR A 646 -48.89 43.93 -44.70
N PHE A 647 -49.63 42.89 -44.33
CA PHE A 647 -51.06 43.03 -43.95
C PHE A 647 -51.22 43.76 -42.62
N VAL A 648 -50.44 43.47 -41.60
CA VAL A 648 -50.59 44.12 -40.29
C VAL A 648 -50.24 45.58 -40.34
N ILE A 649 -49.30 46.00 -41.17
CA ILE A 649 -48.95 47.42 -41.37
C ILE A 649 -49.94 48.13 -42.37
N GLY A 650 -50.97 47.43 -42.88
CA GLY A 650 -52.02 48.00 -43.75
C GLY A 650 -51.63 48.17 -45.21
N LYS A 651 -50.51 47.59 -45.67
CA LYS A 651 -50.03 47.68 -47.08
C LYS A 651 -50.68 46.66 -48.03
N SER A 652 -51.28 45.58 -47.47
CA SER A 652 -52.00 44.58 -48.24
C SER A 652 -53.29 44.16 -47.59
N LYS A 653 -54.24 43.68 -48.41
CA LYS A 653 -55.52 43.07 -47.96
C LYS A 653 -55.28 41.59 -47.58
N ILE A 654 -56.24 40.97 -46.89
CA ILE A 654 -56.18 39.57 -46.49
C ILE A 654 -56.06 38.66 -47.71
N GLU A 655 -56.89 38.93 -48.74
CA GLU A 655 -56.89 38.10 -49.94
C GLU A 655 -55.59 38.13 -50.74
N GLU A 656 -54.80 39.20 -50.62
CA GLU A 656 -53.53 39.37 -51.35
C GLU A 656 -52.36 38.64 -50.70
N ILE A 657 -52.50 38.24 -49.46
CA ILE A 657 -51.43 37.56 -48.70
C ILE A 657 -51.63 36.04 -48.62
N ILE A 658 -52.69 35.51 -49.19
CA ILE A 658 -53.01 34.10 -49.26
C ILE A 658 -52.59 33.57 -50.62
N PHE A 659 -51.67 32.63 -50.61
CA PHE A 659 -51.13 32.05 -51.86
C PHE A 659 -51.51 30.56 -51.96
N PRO A 660 -51.99 30.12 -53.12
CA PRO A 660 -52.18 28.68 -53.34
C PRO A 660 -50.80 27.94 -53.37
N SER A 661 -50.73 26.78 -52.80
CA SER A 661 -49.50 25.98 -52.84
C SER A 661 -49.58 24.95 -53.99
N SER A 662 -48.47 24.23 -54.23
CA SER A 662 -48.46 23.10 -55.16
C SER A 662 -49.30 21.91 -54.69
N VAL A 663 -49.73 21.87 -53.44
CA VAL A 663 -50.57 20.85 -52.86
C VAL A 663 -52.02 21.25 -52.92
N GLU A 664 -52.85 20.45 -53.56
CA GLU A 664 -54.27 20.71 -53.67
C GLU A 664 -54.97 20.90 -52.31
N ASN A 665 -55.83 21.91 -52.18
CA ASN A 665 -56.56 22.34 -50.95
C ASN A 665 -55.64 22.89 -49.84
N LEU A 666 -54.38 23.26 -50.15
CA LEU A 666 -53.44 23.88 -49.22
C LEU A 666 -53.08 25.28 -49.68
N ASP A 667 -53.53 26.29 -48.94
CA ASP A 667 -53.10 27.67 -49.11
C ASP A 667 -52.04 28.06 -48.04
N VAL A 668 -51.31 29.12 -48.32
CA VAL A 668 -50.19 29.53 -47.50
C VAL A 668 -50.28 31.08 -47.25
N VAL A 669 -50.10 31.42 -46.01
CA VAL A 669 -49.90 32.81 -45.61
C VAL A 669 -48.45 32.94 -45.15
N LEU A 670 -47.64 33.65 -45.95
CA LEU A 670 -46.24 33.85 -45.68
C LEU A 670 -45.97 34.92 -44.61
N ALA A 671 -44.81 34.89 -43.96
CA ALA A 671 -44.35 35.87 -43.01
C ALA A 671 -44.28 37.29 -43.62
N GLY A 672 -43.90 37.37 -44.89
CA GLY A 672 -43.54 38.62 -45.57
C GLY A 672 -42.15 39.11 -45.13
N PRO A 673 -41.78 40.37 -45.46
CA PRO A 673 -40.56 40.98 -45.05
C PRO A 673 -40.41 40.98 -43.53
N ILE A 674 -39.20 40.71 -43.02
CA ILE A 674 -38.92 40.67 -41.56
C ILE A 674 -39.20 42.06 -40.96
N PRO A 675 -40.17 42.19 -40.04
CA PRO A 675 -40.53 43.49 -39.43
C PRO A 675 -39.53 43.86 -38.32
N PRO A 676 -39.39 45.13 -37.99
CA PRO A 676 -38.52 45.59 -36.89
C PRO A 676 -38.98 45.08 -35.51
N ASN A 677 -40.33 44.93 -35.32
CA ASN A 677 -40.88 44.43 -34.05
C ASN A 677 -41.80 43.21 -34.27
N PRO A 678 -41.28 42.02 -34.47
CA PRO A 678 -42.08 40.83 -34.79
C PRO A 678 -43.12 40.48 -33.72
N SER A 679 -42.83 40.65 -32.45
CA SER A 679 -43.70 40.26 -31.33
C SER A 679 -44.94 41.17 -31.24
N GLU A 680 -44.88 42.45 -31.64
CA GLU A 680 -46.03 43.32 -31.66
C GLU A 680 -47.07 42.94 -32.73
N ILE A 681 -46.64 42.38 -33.85
CA ILE A 681 -47.50 41.87 -34.92
C ILE A 681 -48.37 40.76 -34.38
N VAL A 682 -47.82 39.84 -33.61
CA VAL A 682 -48.54 38.68 -33.05
C VAL A 682 -49.69 39.10 -32.11
N VAL A 683 -49.50 40.21 -31.40
CA VAL A 683 -50.47 40.72 -30.40
C VAL A 683 -51.52 41.65 -31.05
N SER A 684 -51.26 42.11 -32.26
CA SER A 684 -52.07 43.13 -32.93
C SER A 684 -53.53 42.73 -33.18
N GLN A 685 -54.44 43.73 -33.26
CA GLN A 685 -55.81 43.49 -33.61
C GLN A 685 -55.97 42.94 -35.05
N LYS A 686 -55.09 43.33 -35.95
CA LYS A 686 -55.04 42.83 -37.33
C LYS A 686 -54.70 41.35 -37.37
N MET A 687 -53.85 40.84 -36.47
CA MET A 687 -53.60 39.43 -36.35
C MET A 687 -54.87 38.68 -35.92
N THR A 688 -55.66 39.25 -35.02
CA THR A 688 -56.92 38.64 -34.58
C THR A 688 -57.90 38.60 -35.74
N GLU A 689 -57.96 39.61 -36.57
CA GLU A 689 -58.81 39.75 -37.78
C GLU A 689 -58.37 38.60 -38.78
N LEU A 690 -57.08 38.44 -39.02
CA LEU A 690 -56.56 37.42 -39.92
C LEU A 690 -56.82 36.00 -39.39
N LEU A 691 -56.66 35.73 -38.12
CA LEU A 691 -56.96 34.41 -37.50
C LEU A 691 -58.45 34.08 -37.61
N ASN A 692 -59.34 35.03 -37.39
CA ASN A 692 -60.80 34.88 -37.52
C ASN A 692 -61.15 34.61 -38.97
N TYR A 693 -60.62 35.40 -39.91
CA TYR A 693 -60.86 35.18 -41.34
C TYR A 693 -60.44 33.77 -41.76
N CYS A 694 -59.25 33.32 -41.37
CA CYS A 694 -58.79 31.95 -41.69
C CYS A 694 -59.67 30.87 -41.02
N ARG A 695 -60.12 31.10 -39.80
CA ARG A 695 -61.04 30.15 -39.08
C ARG A 695 -62.38 29.99 -39.79
N GLU A 696 -62.88 31.04 -40.42
CA GLU A 696 -64.17 31.01 -41.13
C GLU A 696 -64.02 30.30 -42.48
N HIS A 697 -62.94 30.53 -43.23
CA HIS A 697 -62.78 30.12 -44.59
C HIS A 697 -62.09 28.75 -44.76
N TYR A 698 -61.34 28.26 -43.71
CA TYR A 698 -60.61 27.02 -43.77
C TYR A 698 -61.11 26.02 -42.71
N ASP A 699 -60.94 24.72 -43.00
CA ASP A 699 -61.23 23.69 -42.02
C ASP A 699 -60.11 23.56 -41.03
N TYR A 700 -58.84 23.71 -41.49
CA TYR A 700 -57.68 23.69 -40.62
C TYR A 700 -56.74 24.89 -40.90
N VAL A 701 -56.31 25.50 -39.83
CA VAL A 701 -55.30 26.54 -39.84
C VAL A 701 -54.06 26.05 -39.06
N ILE A 702 -52.96 25.81 -39.78
CA ILE A 702 -51.70 25.38 -39.17
C ILE A 702 -50.80 26.61 -38.97
N ILE A 703 -50.40 26.88 -37.75
CA ILE A 703 -49.64 28.06 -37.39
C ILE A 703 -48.21 27.61 -37.02
N ASP A 704 -47.22 27.91 -37.88
CA ASP A 704 -45.81 27.66 -37.61
C ASP A 704 -45.19 28.84 -36.83
N THR A 705 -44.75 28.60 -35.60
CA THR A 705 -44.27 29.64 -34.69
C THR A 705 -42.77 29.46 -34.34
N PRO A 706 -42.07 30.50 -33.86
CA PRO A 706 -40.71 30.34 -33.36
C PRO A 706 -40.63 29.42 -32.13
N PRO A 707 -39.41 28.91 -31.76
CA PRO A 707 -39.24 28.10 -30.56
C PRO A 707 -39.55 28.89 -29.28
N VAL A 708 -40.41 28.32 -28.41
CA VAL A 708 -40.81 29.00 -27.16
C VAL A 708 -39.67 29.13 -26.15
N GLY A 709 -38.62 28.30 -26.26
CA GLY A 709 -37.42 28.41 -25.41
C GLY A 709 -36.57 29.66 -25.69
N LEU A 710 -36.82 30.32 -26.84
CA LEU A 710 -36.12 31.54 -27.23
C LEU A 710 -37.03 32.78 -27.32
N ILE A 711 -38.27 32.60 -27.79
CA ILE A 711 -39.17 33.66 -28.13
C ILE A 711 -40.56 33.36 -27.57
N THR A 712 -41.13 34.29 -26.87
CA THR A 712 -42.41 34.11 -26.15
C THR A 712 -43.67 34.28 -27.03
N ASP A 713 -43.53 34.64 -28.32
CA ASP A 713 -44.61 34.95 -29.24
C ASP A 713 -45.64 33.80 -29.35
N ALA A 714 -45.12 32.53 -29.37
CA ALA A 714 -46.01 31.35 -29.42
C ALA A 714 -46.88 31.24 -28.16
N LEU A 715 -46.45 31.69 -26.97
CA LEU A 715 -47.22 31.61 -25.72
C LEU A 715 -48.52 32.45 -25.80
N VAL A 716 -48.44 33.59 -26.46
CA VAL A 716 -49.61 34.49 -26.65
C VAL A 716 -50.64 33.81 -27.55
N LEU A 717 -50.15 33.15 -28.60
CA LEU A 717 -51.05 32.48 -29.58
C LEU A 717 -51.61 31.14 -29.02
N MET A 718 -50.93 30.44 -28.16
CA MET A 718 -51.40 29.17 -27.55
C MET A 718 -52.75 29.33 -26.85
N LYS A 719 -53.05 30.48 -26.30
CA LYS A 719 -54.35 30.74 -25.67
C LYS A 719 -55.50 30.99 -26.68
N ARG A 720 -55.16 31.23 -27.95
CA ARG A 720 -56.14 31.58 -29.03
C ARG A 720 -56.38 30.44 -29.99
N VAL A 721 -55.63 29.35 -29.86
CA VAL A 721 -55.74 28.19 -30.75
C VAL A 721 -56.47 27.02 -30.07
N ASP A 722 -56.98 26.09 -30.89
CA ASP A 722 -57.73 24.94 -30.41
C ASP A 722 -56.79 23.82 -29.93
N VAL A 723 -55.61 23.68 -30.55
CA VAL A 723 -54.61 22.66 -30.18
C VAL A 723 -53.20 23.24 -30.32
N THR A 724 -52.36 22.95 -29.37
CA THR A 724 -50.93 23.25 -29.41
C THR A 724 -50.12 21.93 -29.55
N LEU A 725 -49.31 21.88 -30.58
CA LEU A 725 -48.41 20.73 -30.84
C LEU A 725 -46.98 21.16 -30.58
N PHE A 726 -46.31 20.46 -29.67
CA PHE A 726 -44.94 20.70 -29.26
C PHE A 726 -44.02 19.67 -29.90
N VAL A 727 -43.16 20.15 -30.79
CA VAL A 727 -42.26 19.27 -31.56
C VAL A 727 -40.98 19.12 -30.77
N MET A 728 -40.60 17.87 -30.51
CA MET A 728 -39.33 17.45 -29.89
C MET A 728 -38.57 16.56 -30.84
N ASN A 729 -37.28 16.86 -31.05
CA ASN A 729 -36.44 16.02 -31.92
C ASN A 729 -35.53 15.12 -31.11
N THR A 730 -35.57 13.81 -31.37
CA THR A 730 -34.75 12.81 -30.66
C THR A 730 -33.22 13.05 -30.68
N GLN A 731 -32.74 13.90 -31.60
CA GLN A 731 -31.31 14.21 -31.73
C GLN A 731 -30.89 15.44 -30.95
N VAL A 732 -31.84 16.35 -30.65
CA VAL A 732 -31.57 17.67 -30.09
C VAL A 732 -32.25 17.84 -28.73
N ALA A 733 -33.42 17.24 -28.53
CA ALA A 733 -34.22 17.45 -27.33
C ALA A 733 -33.58 16.78 -26.11
N TYR A 734 -33.30 17.59 -25.10
CA TYR A 734 -32.89 17.16 -23.76
C TYR A 734 -34.09 16.99 -22.83
N ARG A 735 -33.96 16.27 -21.75
CA ARG A 735 -34.99 16.06 -20.74
C ARG A 735 -35.51 17.36 -20.14
N HIS A 736 -34.64 18.37 -19.98
CA HIS A 736 -35.05 19.67 -19.46
C HIS A 736 -36.04 20.39 -20.41
N SER A 737 -36.00 20.15 -21.73
CA SER A 737 -36.99 20.69 -22.69
C SER A 737 -38.40 20.19 -22.40
N LEU A 738 -38.52 18.97 -21.83
CA LEU A 738 -39.79 18.43 -21.38
C LEU A 738 -40.33 19.15 -20.14
N ASN A 739 -39.44 19.47 -19.19
CA ASN A 739 -39.82 20.25 -18.00
C ASN A 739 -40.31 21.63 -18.42
N ASN A 740 -39.61 22.29 -19.34
CA ASN A 740 -40.06 23.60 -19.88
C ASN A 740 -41.45 23.51 -20.53
N ALA A 741 -41.71 22.42 -21.29
CA ALA A 741 -43.05 22.22 -21.90
C ALA A 741 -44.13 22.00 -20.81
N HIS A 742 -43.84 21.27 -19.75
CA HIS A 742 -44.73 21.09 -18.60
C HIS A 742 -45.01 22.42 -17.90
N ASP A 743 -43.99 23.24 -17.65
CA ASP A 743 -44.13 24.57 -17.05
C ASP A 743 -44.99 25.47 -17.91
N ILE A 744 -44.80 25.46 -19.23
CA ILE A 744 -45.61 26.25 -20.19
C ILE A 744 -47.11 25.87 -20.08
N VAL A 745 -47.41 24.56 -20.08
CA VAL A 745 -48.78 24.06 -19.99
C VAL A 745 -49.42 24.45 -18.65
N HIS A 746 -48.72 24.21 -17.54
CA HIS A 746 -49.25 24.47 -16.20
C HIS A 746 -49.43 25.96 -15.89
N LEU A 747 -48.36 26.75 -16.13
CA LEU A 747 -48.36 28.20 -15.81
C LEU A 747 -49.36 28.97 -16.68
N ASN A 748 -49.50 28.59 -17.97
CA ASN A 748 -50.39 29.29 -18.90
C ASN A 748 -51.78 28.65 -19.03
N LYS A 749 -52.06 27.50 -18.31
CA LYS A 749 -53.34 26.80 -18.34
C LYS A 749 -53.74 26.37 -19.75
N ILE A 750 -52.80 25.87 -20.55
CA ILE A 750 -53.05 25.42 -21.93
C ILE A 750 -53.84 24.09 -21.86
N MET A 751 -55.03 24.07 -22.44
CA MET A 751 -55.96 22.96 -22.30
C MET A 751 -55.63 21.77 -23.27
N ASN A 752 -55.43 22.05 -24.56
CA ASN A 752 -55.20 21.05 -25.58
C ASN A 752 -53.75 21.10 -26.06
N PHE A 753 -52.90 20.33 -25.43
CA PHE A 753 -51.49 20.32 -25.71
C PHE A 753 -51.03 18.88 -26.02
N GLY A 754 -50.16 18.68 -27.02
CA GLY A 754 -49.66 17.37 -27.34
C GLY A 754 -48.23 17.40 -27.93
N PHE A 755 -47.47 16.36 -27.67
CA PHE A 755 -46.12 16.21 -28.20
C PHE A 755 -46.11 15.51 -29.56
N ILE A 756 -45.26 16.02 -30.47
CA ILE A 756 -44.83 15.31 -31.67
C ILE A 756 -43.35 14.96 -31.49
N LEU A 757 -43.00 13.68 -31.47
CA LEU A 757 -41.61 13.23 -31.38
C LEU A 757 -41.02 13.07 -32.80
N ASN A 758 -40.18 14.00 -33.20
CA ASN A 758 -39.59 14.05 -34.54
C ASN A 758 -38.17 13.37 -34.57
N GLY A 759 -37.82 12.83 -35.73
CA GLY A 759 -36.50 12.27 -35.99
C GLY A 759 -36.26 10.90 -35.36
N VAL A 760 -37.30 10.16 -35.07
CA VAL A 760 -37.21 8.81 -34.46
C VAL A 760 -36.54 7.82 -35.44
N LYS A 761 -35.48 7.15 -34.93
CA LYS A 761 -34.80 6.10 -35.73
C LYS A 761 -35.69 4.90 -35.91
N GLN A 762 -35.88 4.50 -37.13
CA GLN A 762 -36.61 3.28 -37.45
C GLN A 762 -35.88 2.06 -36.87
N ARG A 763 -36.41 1.46 -35.80
CA ARG A 763 -35.90 0.18 -35.27
C ARG A 763 -36.31 -0.94 -36.22
N ARG A 764 -35.35 -1.67 -36.82
CA ARG A 764 -35.55 -2.89 -37.62
C ARG A 764 -36.03 -4.07 -36.72
N SER A 765 -37.04 -3.91 -35.93
CA SER A 765 -37.58 -5.00 -35.09
C SER A 765 -38.87 -5.49 -35.71
N LYS A 766 -38.95 -6.80 -35.95
CA LYS A 766 -40.16 -7.52 -36.41
C LYS A 766 -41.41 -7.29 -35.54
N TYR A 767 -41.22 -6.70 -34.34
CA TYR A 767 -42.32 -6.41 -33.40
C TYR A 767 -43.06 -5.10 -33.68
N TYR A 768 -42.55 -4.22 -34.54
CA TYR A 768 -43.19 -2.89 -34.79
C TYR A 768 -44.40 -2.99 -35.72
N TYR A 769 -44.52 -4.03 -36.55
CA TYR A 769 -45.66 -4.24 -37.45
C TYR A 769 -46.94 -4.62 -36.71
N ASN A 770 -46.87 -5.16 -35.50
CA ASN A 770 -48.06 -5.59 -34.74
C ASN A 770 -48.71 -4.50 -33.89
N ARG A 771 -48.15 -3.28 -33.79
CA ARG A 771 -48.68 -2.21 -32.94
C ARG A 771 -49.62 -1.25 -33.67
N TYR A 772 -49.59 -1.25 -35.02
CA TYR A 772 -50.42 -0.39 -35.87
C TYR A 772 -51.15 -1.13 -36.98
N GLY A 773 -51.18 -2.44 -36.96
CA GLY A 773 -51.91 -3.27 -37.91
C GLY A 773 -53.24 -3.70 -37.31
N TYR A 774 -54.30 -2.92 -37.47
CA TYR A 774 -55.65 -3.50 -37.45
C TYR A 774 -55.79 -4.45 -38.65
N GLY A 775 -55.98 -5.73 -38.33
CA GLY A 775 -56.00 -6.84 -39.23
C GLY A 775 -57.05 -6.74 -40.32
N TYR A 776 -56.64 -7.04 -41.55
CA TYR A 776 -57.39 -7.71 -42.56
C TYR A 776 -56.35 -8.60 -43.27
N SER A 777 -56.28 -9.85 -42.85
CA SER A 777 -55.61 -10.87 -43.65
C SER A 777 -56.55 -12.10 -43.68
N GLY A 778 -57.16 -12.21 -44.80
CA GLY A 778 -57.95 -13.39 -45.18
C GLY A 778 -57.03 -14.64 -45.16
N ARG A 779 -57.63 -15.62 -44.62
CA ARG A 779 -57.22 -17.01 -44.52
C ARG A 779 -57.23 -17.64 -45.93
N TYR A 780 -56.09 -18.07 -46.46
CA TYR A 780 -55.98 -19.15 -47.45
C TYR A 780 -54.71 -19.97 -47.22
N GLY A 781 -54.90 -21.23 -47.16
CA GLY A 781 -54.22 -22.36 -46.79
C GLY A 781 -52.92 -22.75 -47.52
N GLY A 782 -52.15 -23.58 -46.89
CA GLY A 782 -51.03 -24.34 -47.45
C GLY A 782 -50.55 -25.39 -46.49
N TYR A 783 -50.91 -26.60 -46.78
CA TYR A 783 -50.62 -27.87 -46.12
C TYR A 783 -49.10 -28.18 -46.14
N GLY A 784 -48.64 -28.85 -45.10
CA GLY A 784 -47.61 -29.91 -45.19
C GLY A 784 -46.25 -29.64 -44.60
N SER A 785 -45.86 -30.23 -43.51
CA SER A 785 -45.18 -31.52 -43.43
C SER A 785 -44.82 -31.85 -41.96
N TYR A 786 -45.07 -33.07 -41.68
CA TYR A 786 -44.82 -33.83 -40.43
C TYR A 786 -43.29 -34.04 -40.12
N GLY A 787 -43.03 -34.17 -38.82
CA GLY A 787 -42.11 -35.20 -38.27
C GLY A 787 -40.82 -34.64 -37.73
N SER A 788 -40.54 -34.81 -36.51
CA SER A 788 -40.19 -36.02 -35.81
C SER A 788 -39.92 -35.76 -34.33
N TYR A 789 -40.40 -36.73 -33.59
CA TYR A 789 -40.24 -36.94 -32.15
C TYR A 789 -38.84 -37.27 -31.70
N GLY A 790 -38.53 -36.90 -30.43
CA GLY A 790 -38.00 -37.87 -29.49
C GLY A 790 -36.52 -37.68 -29.16
N SER A 791 -36.13 -37.50 -27.97
CA SER A 791 -36.01 -38.52 -26.95
C SER A 791 -35.47 -37.98 -25.63
N TYR A 792 -36.04 -38.56 -24.60
CA TYR A 792 -35.69 -38.48 -23.17
C TYR A 792 -34.33 -39.11 -22.84
N GLY A 793 -33.64 -38.56 -21.80
CA GLY A 793 -33.24 -39.36 -20.65
C GLY A 793 -31.83 -39.92 -20.65
N SER A 794 -31.06 -39.67 -19.68
CA SER A 794 -30.83 -40.63 -18.55
C SER A 794 -29.72 -40.25 -17.64
N TYR A 795 -29.98 -40.54 -16.38
CA TYR A 795 -29.13 -40.54 -15.20
C TYR A 795 -27.87 -41.43 -15.31
N GLY A 796 -26.81 -41.09 -14.54
CA GLY A 796 -26.23 -42.03 -13.58
C GLY A 796 -24.89 -42.65 -13.96
N SER A 797 -23.93 -42.43 -13.13
CA SER A 797 -23.33 -43.39 -12.19
C SER A 797 -21.80 -43.38 -12.11
N TYR A 798 -21.32 -43.31 -10.91
CA TYR A 798 -20.12 -43.83 -10.24
C TYR A 798 -19.21 -44.84 -10.97
N GLY A 799 -17.90 -44.79 -10.60
CA GLY A 799 -16.98 -45.91 -10.65
C GLY A 799 -15.61 -45.47 -11.16
N ASP A 800 -14.67 -45.17 -10.27
CA ASP A 800 -13.63 -45.95 -9.62
C ASP A 800 -12.65 -46.66 -10.60
N GLY A 801 -11.38 -46.51 -10.31
CA GLY A 801 -10.37 -47.48 -10.54
C GLY A 801 -9.35 -47.30 -11.65
N GLY A 802 -8.11 -47.09 -11.19
CA GLY A 802 -7.02 -47.87 -11.71
C GLY A 802 -6.02 -47.28 -12.70
N SER A 803 -4.88 -46.82 -12.15
CA SER A 803 -3.56 -47.35 -12.38
C SER A 803 -3.10 -47.67 -13.81
N LYS A 804 -2.04 -47.03 -14.23
CA LYS A 804 -0.71 -47.54 -14.62
C LYS A 804 0.03 -46.64 -15.60
N LYS A 805 1.21 -46.18 -15.12
CA LYS A 805 2.57 -46.38 -15.69
C LYS A 805 2.75 -46.25 -17.22
N SER A 806 3.64 -45.33 -17.62
CA SER A 806 5.03 -45.51 -18.07
C SER A 806 5.43 -44.32 -18.90
N SER A 807 6.48 -43.58 -18.56
CA SER A 807 7.90 -43.76 -18.90
C SER A 807 8.29 -43.18 -20.27
N LYS A 808 9.40 -42.41 -20.17
CA LYS A 808 10.31 -41.94 -21.23
C LYS A 808 9.95 -40.59 -21.84
N SER A 809 10.82 -39.58 -21.77
CA SER A 809 12.30 -39.52 -21.74
C SER A 809 12.68 -38.13 -21.21
#